data_7828cb59709b470311ce2a56a3e0cca3
#
_entry.id   7828cb59709b470311ce2a56a3e0cca3
#
_cell.length_a   1.000
_cell.length_b   1.000
_cell.length_c   1.000
_cell.angle_alpha   90.00
_cell.angle_beta   90.00
_cell.angle_gamma   90.00
#
_symmetry.space_group_name_H-M   'P 1'
#
loop_
_entity.id
_entity.type
_entity.pdbx_description
1 polymer ?
#
loop_
_entity_poly.entity_id
_entity_poly.type
_entity_poly.pdbx_seq_one_letter_code
_entity_poly.pdbx_strand_id
1 'polypeptide(L)'
;MNAAKRHGNFCHIACAVLIILAVAASGCMQAATTPPPAGSSLVTPVNATAPIRAHYAPGEITRLATEAQAAANASLEAIAAIPPQQRTTDNTLIAFDTAVSDYYDTISPLIQMGYVYPDPAIMAEGMAVEESSQNFMDEVMTRRNLYNALQNASPRTPGESRLYNVTVRTFKKNGLDLPDDRLSHVRALRADLNKIETRFNANLNNDTTTLEFTQEDLAGVPADTLAAFSRTANGTYLVTMQIPDYTAVMTNADRNLTRLKMYDAYNSRQAETNTKLLEEAVGLRRTIAQELGYATWADYQMDGRMAENPATVMAFVESMKEPLQEKNRAEMAELLKIKQTYDPSATAVDPWEVVYLQNEQKKRSFAYDENEVKEYFPADTVVQGMFATYGTLFGIHFDEVKGADVWSPEVRLFRVSNVSDNATVGYLYLDLYPRENKHQFIYESGIINHRIRNGTVVLPVVVIVDNIAAPTAEKPSLMTPDDASTLFHETGHAMHSMLSDVPYGTLSGTNVEWDFVETPSQTLEEWVYDPQVLESISGHYTNASEKIPATLRDKVIAARNAGNGYDFSRQLVFILFDLRLHTSDGPVNATAIYTDTFAEVNGKSLTAGTHMPATFTHLMGGYDAGYYGYMWSKVYALNIVDEFKKDGMTNQTTGTKFRQDILSKGNTEDGNALLQEFLGHKPGVNALYTFIGINASQAPGAGR
;
A
#
# COMPACT_ATOMS: atom_id res chain seq x y z
N MET A 1 5.02 21.47 10.10
CA MET A 1 3.73 21.85 10.67
C MET A 1 2.69 20.96 10.04
N ASN A 2 1.92 20.30 10.85
CA ASN A 2 1.24 19.04 10.65
C ASN A 2 0.02 19.10 9.74
N ALA A 3 -0.04 18.22 8.74
CA ALA A 3 -1.29 17.73 8.20
C ALA A 3 -1.39 16.24 8.51
N ALA A 4 -2.20 15.89 9.49
CA ALA A 4 -2.50 14.52 9.84
C ALA A 4 -3.70 14.05 9.02
N LYS A 5 -3.54 12.90 8.43
CA LYS A 5 -4.48 12.21 7.56
C LYS A 5 -5.79 11.87 8.23
N ARG A 6 -6.87 12.15 7.53
CA ARG A 6 -8.18 11.55 7.72
C ARG A 6 -8.54 10.77 6.47
N HIS A 7 -8.88 9.53 6.61
CA HIS A 7 -9.44 8.73 5.54
C HIS A 7 -10.96 8.63 5.71
N GLY A 8 -11.67 9.50 5.01
CA GLY A 8 -13.05 9.20 4.62
C GLY A 8 -12.97 8.57 3.24
N ASN A 9 -13.70 7.48 3.04
CA ASN A 9 -13.73 6.62 1.89
C ASN A 9 -13.93 7.34 0.55
N PHE A 10 -12.87 7.84 -0.07
CA PHE A 10 -12.76 8.14 -1.50
C PHE A 10 -11.32 8.58 -1.76
N CYS A 11 -10.61 7.81 -2.49
CA CYS A 11 -9.17 7.82 -2.83
C CYS A 11 -8.32 7.01 -1.86
N HIS A 12 -8.06 5.77 -2.22
CA HIS A 12 -7.04 4.95 -1.61
C HIS A 12 -5.67 5.38 -2.15
N ILE A 13 -5.04 6.35 -1.46
CA ILE A 13 -3.59 6.44 -1.52
C ILE A 13 -3.12 5.55 -0.38
N ALA A 14 -2.59 4.38 -0.73
CA ALA A 14 -1.91 3.52 0.22
C ALA A 14 -0.67 4.24 0.72
N CYS A 15 -0.78 4.92 1.86
CA CYS A 15 0.34 5.63 2.48
C CYS A 15 0.79 4.93 3.74
N ALA A 16 1.88 4.18 3.63
CA ALA A 16 2.71 3.94 4.80
C ALA A 16 3.49 5.22 5.11
N VAL A 17 3.08 5.95 6.15
CA VAL A 17 3.72 7.21 6.56
C VAL A 17 4.95 6.93 7.37
N LEU A 18 6.10 7.36 6.85
CA LEU A 18 7.28 7.65 7.65
C LEU A 18 7.86 9.00 7.20
N ILE A 19 7.76 9.99 8.08
CA ILE A 19 8.34 11.32 7.87
C ILE A 19 9.73 11.33 8.48
N ILE A 20 10.73 11.74 7.69
CA ILE A 20 12.03 12.17 8.20
C ILE A 20 12.33 13.54 7.63
N LEU A 21 12.54 14.50 8.52
CA LEU A 21 13.17 15.78 8.24
C LEU A 21 14.66 15.66 8.60
N ALA A 22 15.54 15.84 7.61
CA ALA A 22 16.93 16.18 7.88
C ALA A 22 17.34 17.37 6.99
N VAL A 23 17.69 18.45 7.63
CA VAL A 23 18.32 19.61 7.00
C VAL A 23 19.84 19.43 7.05
N ALA A 24 20.50 19.51 5.90
CA ALA A 24 21.88 20.04 5.85
C ALA A 24 22.27 20.42 4.43
N ALA A 25 22.86 21.56 4.34
CA ALA A 25 23.22 22.29 3.12
C ALA A 25 24.55 21.86 2.50
N SER A 26 24.65 22.14 1.25
CA SER A 26 25.81 22.64 0.47
C SER A 26 26.42 21.71 -0.58
N GLY A 27 26.53 22.27 -1.79
CA GLY A 27 27.62 21.99 -2.72
C GLY A 27 27.19 21.70 -4.16
N CYS A 28 27.01 22.76 -4.98
CA CYS A 28 26.89 22.68 -6.43
C CYS A 28 28.05 21.94 -7.10
N MET A 29 27.73 21.01 -8.00
CA MET A 29 28.51 20.80 -9.23
C MET A 29 27.63 20.27 -10.34
N GLN A 30 27.39 21.06 -11.37
CA GLN A 30 26.80 20.63 -12.62
C GLN A 30 27.80 19.76 -13.39
N ALA A 31 27.41 18.53 -13.69
CA ALA A 31 28.07 17.70 -14.69
C ALA A 31 27.07 17.37 -15.80
N ALA A 32 27.38 17.78 -17.01
CA ALA A 32 26.61 17.44 -18.20
C ALA A 32 26.75 15.94 -18.51
N THR A 33 25.63 15.22 -18.54
CA THR A 33 25.58 13.79 -18.88
C THR A 33 25.23 13.60 -20.35
N THR A 34 26.10 12.93 -21.07
CA THR A 34 25.78 12.31 -22.39
C THR A 34 24.99 11.02 -22.14
N PRO A 35 23.92 10.75 -22.90
CA PRO A 35 23.14 9.52 -22.72
C PRO A 35 23.90 8.28 -23.19
N PRO A 36 23.70 7.10 -22.54
CA PRO A 36 24.28 5.86 -22.98
C PRO A 36 23.68 5.34 -24.30
N PRO A 37 24.35 4.47 -25.05
CA PRO A 37 23.88 3.97 -26.32
C PRO A 37 22.62 3.10 -26.17
N ALA A 38 21.64 3.38 -27.02
CA ALA A 38 20.34 2.70 -27.03
C ALA A 38 20.45 1.22 -27.40
N GLY A 39 20.16 0.33 -26.43
CA GLY A 39 19.72 -1.02 -26.74
C GLY A 39 18.33 -0.96 -27.39
N SER A 40 18.02 -1.90 -28.28
CA SER A 40 16.72 -1.97 -28.97
C SER A 40 15.58 -2.11 -27.96
N SER A 41 14.92 -1.00 -27.61
CA SER A 41 13.79 -1.01 -26.69
C SER A 41 12.56 -1.59 -27.39
N LEU A 42 11.83 -2.46 -26.69
CA LEU A 42 10.51 -2.95 -27.10
C LEU A 42 9.43 -1.83 -27.09
N VAL A 43 9.80 -0.64 -26.62
CA VAL A 43 8.93 0.53 -26.50
C VAL A 43 9.10 1.44 -27.71
N THR A 44 8.02 1.73 -28.41
CA THR A 44 8.01 2.61 -29.59
C THR A 44 7.73 4.06 -29.13
N PRO A 45 8.61 5.04 -29.44
CA PRO A 45 8.33 6.44 -29.15
C PRO A 45 7.12 6.96 -29.92
N VAL A 46 6.21 7.67 -29.24
CA VAL A 46 5.05 8.33 -29.85
C VAL A 46 5.04 9.83 -29.50
N ASN A 47 4.48 10.63 -30.41
CA ASN A 47 4.21 12.05 -30.15
C ASN A 47 2.80 12.17 -29.58
N ALA A 48 2.69 12.39 -28.28
CA ALA A 48 1.43 12.67 -27.59
C ALA A 48 1.61 13.86 -26.63
N THR A 49 0.55 14.61 -26.42
CA THR A 49 0.52 15.65 -25.39
C THR A 49 0.44 15.01 -24.01
N ALA A 50 1.19 15.51 -23.04
CA ALA A 50 1.08 15.08 -21.66
C ALA A 50 -0.35 15.31 -21.14
N PRO A 51 -0.99 14.30 -20.51
CA PRO A 51 -2.40 14.39 -20.11
C PRO A 51 -2.64 15.29 -18.89
N ILE A 52 -1.61 15.52 -18.07
CA ILE A 52 -1.66 16.44 -16.93
C ILE A 52 -0.59 17.51 -17.06
N ARG A 53 -0.86 18.64 -16.45
CA ARG A 53 0.10 19.74 -16.39
C ARG A 53 1.22 19.42 -15.39
N ALA A 54 2.48 19.70 -15.77
CA ALA A 54 3.65 19.37 -14.98
C ALA A 54 4.28 20.58 -14.27
N HIS A 55 4.03 21.83 -14.69
CA HIS A 55 4.68 23.02 -14.15
C HIS A 55 3.69 24.05 -13.65
N TYR A 56 3.97 24.60 -12.47
CA TYR A 56 3.12 25.55 -11.78
C TYR A 56 3.96 26.73 -11.25
N ALA A 57 3.39 27.93 -11.31
CA ALA A 57 3.95 29.10 -10.64
C ALA A 57 3.50 29.14 -9.15
N PRO A 58 4.28 29.75 -8.26
CA PRO A 58 3.87 29.94 -6.88
C PRO A 58 2.48 30.62 -6.76
N GLY A 59 1.61 30.09 -5.91
CA GLY A 59 0.22 30.52 -5.73
C GLY A 59 -0.76 29.96 -6.76
N GLU A 60 -0.29 29.31 -7.81
CA GLU A 60 -1.15 28.82 -8.88
C GLU A 60 -1.89 27.54 -8.50
N ILE A 61 -1.23 26.62 -7.80
CA ILE A 61 -1.86 25.39 -7.28
C ILE A 61 -3.01 25.75 -6.34
N THR A 62 -2.80 26.64 -5.40
CA THR A 62 -3.82 27.14 -4.47
C THR A 62 -5.00 27.80 -5.19
N ARG A 63 -4.73 28.61 -6.22
CA ARG A 63 -5.77 29.25 -7.03
C ARG A 63 -6.61 28.24 -7.78
N LEU A 64 -5.98 27.30 -8.50
CA LEU A 64 -6.69 26.25 -9.27
C LEU A 64 -7.53 25.37 -8.35
N ALA A 65 -7.04 25.01 -7.19
CA ALA A 65 -7.80 24.24 -6.20
C ALA A 65 -9.02 25.01 -5.70
N THR A 66 -8.88 26.30 -5.41
CA THR A 66 -10.00 27.15 -4.99
C THR A 66 -11.07 27.24 -6.08
N GLU A 67 -10.66 27.40 -7.34
CA GLU A 67 -11.57 27.44 -8.49
C GLU A 67 -12.29 26.10 -8.68
N ALA A 68 -11.57 24.96 -8.54
CA ALA A 68 -12.17 23.63 -8.64
C ALA A 68 -13.18 23.37 -7.51
N GLN A 69 -12.86 23.74 -6.27
CA GLN A 69 -13.79 23.63 -5.14
C GLN A 69 -15.06 24.48 -5.36
N ALA A 70 -14.90 25.71 -5.87
CA ALA A 70 -16.03 26.58 -6.16
C ALA A 70 -16.93 26.00 -7.26
N ALA A 71 -16.34 25.44 -8.33
CA ALA A 71 -17.07 24.81 -9.43
C ALA A 71 -17.82 23.55 -8.96
N ALA A 72 -17.13 22.69 -8.19
CA ALA A 72 -17.74 21.50 -7.61
C ALA A 72 -18.91 21.89 -6.67
N ASN A 73 -18.70 22.87 -5.79
CA ASN A 73 -19.74 23.36 -4.90
C ASN A 73 -20.98 23.86 -5.67
N ALA A 74 -20.78 24.63 -6.73
CA ALA A 74 -21.87 25.11 -7.56
C ALA A 74 -22.68 23.98 -8.21
N SER A 75 -21.99 22.94 -8.70
CA SER A 75 -22.63 21.75 -9.27
C SER A 75 -23.42 20.96 -8.23
N LEU A 76 -22.84 20.75 -7.03
CA LEU A 76 -23.49 20.03 -5.94
C LEU A 76 -24.70 20.78 -5.38
N GLU A 77 -24.62 22.11 -5.26
CA GLU A 77 -25.77 22.94 -4.88
C GLU A 77 -26.89 22.92 -5.94
N ALA A 78 -26.54 22.92 -7.23
CA ALA A 78 -27.52 22.77 -8.29
C ALA A 78 -28.27 21.44 -8.21
N ILE A 79 -27.59 20.33 -7.90
CA ILE A 79 -28.18 19.01 -7.68
C ILE A 79 -29.15 19.06 -6.47
N ALA A 80 -28.70 19.63 -5.35
CA ALA A 80 -29.49 19.72 -4.13
C ALA A 80 -30.77 20.58 -4.33
N ALA A 81 -30.70 21.61 -5.18
CA ALA A 81 -31.80 22.52 -5.47
C ALA A 81 -32.87 21.96 -6.41
N ILE A 82 -32.64 20.79 -7.06
CA ILE A 82 -33.63 20.17 -7.95
C ILE A 82 -34.90 19.82 -7.16
N PRO A 83 -36.09 20.35 -7.58
CA PRO A 83 -37.35 20.05 -6.93
C PRO A 83 -37.60 18.52 -6.92
N PRO A 84 -38.13 17.93 -5.83
CA PRO A 84 -38.30 16.47 -5.71
C PRO A 84 -39.03 15.84 -6.90
N GLN A 85 -40.00 16.51 -7.49
CA GLN A 85 -40.77 16.01 -8.62
C GLN A 85 -40.00 16.00 -9.96
N GLN A 86 -38.89 16.70 -10.03
CA GLN A 86 -38.04 16.80 -11.23
C GLN A 86 -36.76 15.94 -11.10
N ARG A 87 -36.54 15.27 -9.96
CA ARG A 87 -35.37 14.46 -9.72
C ARG A 87 -35.43 13.17 -10.53
N THR A 88 -34.31 12.84 -11.17
CA THR A 88 -34.10 11.61 -11.92
C THR A 88 -32.73 11.04 -11.51
N THR A 89 -32.47 9.76 -11.80
CA THR A 89 -31.16 9.17 -11.58
C THR A 89 -30.06 9.96 -12.31
N ASP A 90 -30.34 10.41 -13.53
CA ASP A 90 -29.34 11.13 -14.35
C ASP A 90 -28.99 12.51 -13.74
N ASN A 91 -29.99 13.29 -13.29
CA ASN A 91 -29.75 14.65 -12.79
C ASN A 91 -29.42 14.71 -11.30
N THR A 92 -29.44 13.57 -10.59
CA THR A 92 -29.04 13.50 -9.18
C THR A 92 -27.85 12.57 -9.01
N LEU A 93 -28.01 11.24 -9.06
CA LEU A 93 -26.96 10.26 -8.76
C LEU A 93 -25.79 10.35 -9.76
N ILE A 94 -26.08 10.30 -11.07
CA ILE A 94 -25.03 10.35 -12.11
C ILE A 94 -24.42 11.76 -12.15
N ALA A 95 -25.22 12.80 -11.96
CA ALA A 95 -24.71 14.17 -11.87
C ALA A 95 -23.79 14.37 -10.65
N PHE A 96 -24.08 13.70 -9.52
CA PHE A 96 -23.22 13.72 -8.32
C PHE A 96 -21.89 13.01 -8.59
N ASP A 97 -21.90 11.78 -9.15
CA ASP A 97 -20.69 11.07 -9.55
C ASP A 97 -19.82 11.92 -10.50
N THR A 98 -20.48 12.56 -11.50
CA THR A 98 -19.79 13.45 -12.45
C THR A 98 -19.16 14.65 -11.76
N ALA A 99 -19.89 15.33 -10.86
CA ALA A 99 -19.38 16.51 -10.16
C ALA A 99 -18.19 16.18 -9.24
N VAL A 100 -18.23 15.04 -8.55
CA VAL A 100 -17.14 14.56 -7.71
C VAL A 100 -15.93 14.14 -8.57
N SER A 101 -16.16 13.43 -9.67
CA SER A 101 -15.10 13.01 -10.57
C SER A 101 -14.41 14.19 -11.28
N ASP A 102 -15.18 15.16 -11.77
CA ASP A 102 -14.63 16.40 -12.37
C ASP A 102 -13.81 17.22 -11.37
N TYR A 103 -14.21 17.22 -10.10
CA TYR A 103 -13.43 17.83 -9.02
C TYR A 103 -12.09 17.13 -8.85
N TYR A 104 -12.09 15.80 -8.72
CA TYR A 104 -10.87 15.03 -8.52
C TYR A 104 -9.94 15.06 -9.74
N ASP A 105 -10.44 15.10 -10.97
CA ASP A 105 -9.60 15.26 -12.17
C ASP A 105 -8.76 16.54 -12.14
N THR A 106 -9.25 17.58 -11.46
CA THR A 106 -8.52 18.85 -11.29
C THR A 106 -7.63 18.83 -10.05
N ILE A 107 -8.09 18.26 -8.95
CA ILE A 107 -7.41 18.31 -7.65
C ILE A 107 -6.28 17.26 -7.54
N SER A 108 -6.50 16.03 -8.03
CA SER A 108 -5.49 14.97 -7.88
C SER A 108 -4.13 15.30 -8.51
N PRO A 109 -4.06 15.91 -9.72
CA PRO A 109 -2.78 16.39 -10.24
C PRO A 109 -2.08 17.41 -9.33
N LEU A 110 -2.84 18.30 -8.68
CA LEU A 110 -2.30 19.33 -7.80
C LEU A 110 -1.79 18.74 -6.50
N ILE A 111 -2.52 17.78 -5.92
CA ILE A 111 -2.10 17.01 -4.75
C ILE A 111 -0.81 16.23 -5.07
N GLN A 112 -0.75 15.59 -6.25
CA GLN A 112 0.43 14.82 -6.67
C GLN A 112 1.71 15.68 -6.63
N MET A 113 1.63 16.96 -7.00
CA MET A 113 2.78 17.88 -6.92
C MET A 113 3.26 18.08 -5.49
N GLY A 114 2.41 17.93 -4.49
CA GLY A 114 2.79 17.98 -3.08
C GLY A 114 3.74 16.86 -2.64
N TYR A 115 3.84 15.79 -3.42
CA TYR A 115 4.66 14.62 -3.10
C TYR A 115 5.92 14.49 -3.95
N VAL A 116 5.91 15.06 -5.15
CA VAL A 116 6.94 14.78 -6.15
C VAL A 116 7.61 16.02 -6.75
N TYR A 117 7.12 17.22 -6.48
CA TYR A 117 7.66 18.42 -7.14
C TYR A 117 9.02 18.84 -6.57
N PRO A 118 9.98 19.26 -7.42
CA PRO A 118 11.32 19.65 -6.93
C PRO A 118 11.34 20.93 -6.08
N ASP A 119 10.43 21.88 -6.33
CA ASP A 119 10.34 23.15 -5.58
C ASP A 119 9.51 22.95 -4.29
N PRO A 120 10.11 23.16 -3.10
CA PRO A 120 9.42 22.97 -1.83
C PRO A 120 8.24 23.93 -1.60
N ALA A 121 8.21 25.11 -2.27
CA ALA A 121 7.06 26.01 -2.16
C ALA A 121 5.84 25.44 -2.89
N ILE A 122 6.04 24.87 -4.07
CA ILE A 122 4.98 24.17 -4.84
C ILE A 122 4.50 22.91 -4.09
N MET A 123 5.44 22.14 -3.50
CA MET A 123 5.09 21.01 -2.66
C MET A 123 4.18 21.42 -1.49
N ALA A 124 4.55 22.48 -0.78
CA ALA A 124 3.74 22.97 0.34
C ALA A 124 2.34 23.38 -0.09
N GLU A 125 2.17 23.98 -1.28
CA GLU A 125 0.86 24.25 -1.85
C GLU A 125 0.07 22.98 -2.15
N GLY A 126 0.68 21.96 -2.77
CA GLY A 126 0.04 20.68 -3.07
C GLY A 126 -0.45 19.96 -1.80
N MET A 127 0.37 19.95 -0.75
CA MET A 127 -0.01 19.38 0.56
C MET A 127 -1.16 20.17 1.22
N ALA A 128 -1.15 21.52 1.11
CA ALA A 128 -2.25 22.34 1.62
C ALA A 128 -3.55 22.10 0.83
N VAL A 129 -3.45 21.83 -0.47
CA VAL A 129 -4.59 21.46 -1.31
C VAL A 129 -5.15 20.10 -0.90
N GLU A 130 -4.32 19.11 -0.56
CA GLU A 130 -4.77 17.82 -0.04
C GLU A 130 -5.62 18.01 1.23
N GLU A 131 -5.14 18.79 2.21
CA GLU A 131 -5.88 19.08 3.43
C GLU A 131 -7.20 19.80 3.15
N SER A 132 -7.17 20.82 2.27
CA SER A 132 -8.39 21.57 1.93
C SER A 132 -9.40 20.73 1.17
N SER A 133 -8.94 19.84 0.28
CA SER A 133 -9.76 18.90 -0.48
C SER A 133 -10.45 17.90 0.43
N GLN A 134 -9.70 17.34 1.39
CA GLN A 134 -10.23 16.44 2.40
C GLN A 134 -11.37 17.11 3.20
N ASN A 135 -11.11 18.30 3.72
CA ASN A 135 -12.10 19.06 4.48
C ASN A 135 -13.35 19.39 3.64
N PHE A 136 -13.17 19.75 2.36
CA PHE A 136 -14.27 20.01 1.45
C PHE A 136 -15.13 18.76 1.21
N MET A 137 -14.52 17.61 0.94
CA MET A 137 -15.27 16.37 0.70
C MET A 137 -15.94 15.85 1.97
N ASP A 138 -15.32 16.00 3.14
CA ASP A 138 -15.95 15.71 4.43
C ASP A 138 -17.22 16.57 4.65
N GLU A 139 -17.16 17.86 4.28
CA GLU A 139 -18.33 18.73 4.29
C GLU A 139 -19.39 18.24 3.32
N VAL A 140 -19.02 17.96 2.06
CA VAL A 140 -19.95 17.44 1.02
C VAL A 140 -20.69 16.21 1.50
N MET A 141 -19.96 15.22 2.06
CA MET A 141 -20.51 13.95 2.53
C MET A 141 -21.37 14.10 3.81
N THR A 142 -21.44 15.31 4.38
CA THR A 142 -22.31 15.63 5.52
C THR A 142 -23.45 16.59 5.16
N ARG A 143 -23.68 16.90 3.88
CA ARG A 143 -24.75 17.81 3.42
C ARG A 143 -26.09 17.09 3.34
N ARG A 144 -27.01 17.42 4.25
CA ARG A 144 -28.34 16.82 4.31
C ARG A 144 -29.20 17.07 3.07
N ASN A 145 -29.07 18.23 2.44
CA ASN A 145 -29.78 18.56 1.21
C ASN A 145 -29.37 17.67 0.04
N LEU A 146 -28.06 17.35 -0.10
CA LEU A 146 -27.56 16.40 -1.07
C LEU A 146 -28.03 14.98 -0.78
N TYR A 147 -27.89 14.52 0.48
CA TYR A 147 -28.40 13.22 0.89
C TYR A 147 -29.89 13.05 0.54
N ASN A 148 -30.72 14.06 0.86
CA ASN A 148 -32.14 14.05 0.52
C ASN A 148 -32.42 14.08 -0.99
N ALA A 149 -31.50 14.59 -1.79
CA ALA A 149 -31.63 14.55 -3.24
C ALA A 149 -31.29 13.16 -3.80
N LEU A 150 -30.26 12.53 -3.26
CA LEU A 150 -29.72 11.25 -3.74
C LEU A 150 -30.55 10.04 -3.30
N GLN A 151 -31.06 10.00 -2.05
CA GLN A 151 -31.77 8.85 -1.52
C GLN A 151 -33.06 8.51 -2.27
N ASN A 152 -33.60 9.41 -3.09
CA ASN A 152 -34.77 9.18 -3.92
C ASN A 152 -34.44 8.81 -5.38
N ALA A 153 -33.15 8.62 -5.73
CA ALA A 153 -32.77 8.12 -7.04
C ALA A 153 -33.35 6.71 -7.28
N SER A 154 -33.74 6.44 -8.51
CA SER A 154 -34.28 5.15 -8.94
C SER A 154 -33.36 4.50 -9.95
N PRO A 155 -32.35 3.74 -9.51
CA PRO A 155 -31.39 3.06 -10.40
C PRO A 155 -32.09 2.14 -11.40
N ARG A 156 -31.58 2.11 -12.64
CA ARG A 156 -32.15 1.35 -13.77
C ARG A 156 -31.30 0.15 -14.16
N THR A 157 -30.03 0.15 -13.79
CA THR A 157 -29.07 -0.91 -14.13
C THR A 157 -28.37 -1.42 -12.86
N PRO A 158 -27.74 -2.60 -12.90
CA PRO A 158 -26.94 -3.09 -11.78
C PRO A 158 -25.82 -2.12 -11.37
N GLY A 159 -25.10 -1.52 -12.35
CA GLY A 159 -24.06 -0.52 -12.08
C GLY A 159 -24.61 0.74 -11.41
N GLU A 160 -25.76 1.26 -11.84
CA GLU A 160 -26.43 2.39 -11.17
C GLU A 160 -26.86 2.01 -9.75
N SER A 161 -27.35 0.77 -9.56
CA SER A 161 -27.73 0.27 -8.22
C SER A 161 -26.51 0.18 -7.30
N ARG A 162 -25.36 -0.25 -7.81
CA ARG A 162 -24.10 -0.26 -7.04
C ARG A 162 -23.66 1.15 -6.69
N LEU A 163 -23.64 2.07 -7.67
CA LEU A 163 -23.32 3.49 -7.45
C LEU A 163 -24.21 4.10 -6.37
N TYR A 164 -25.51 3.86 -6.44
CA TYR A 164 -26.48 4.30 -5.44
C TYR A 164 -26.15 3.75 -4.05
N ASN A 165 -25.96 2.43 -3.96
CA ASN A 165 -25.72 1.78 -2.68
C ASN A 165 -24.42 2.26 -2.02
N VAL A 166 -23.33 2.39 -2.78
CA VAL A 166 -22.05 2.89 -2.29
C VAL A 166 -22.19 4.35 -1.84
N THR A 167 -22.78 5.21 -2.68
CA THR A 167 -22.95 6.64 -2.38
C THR A 167 -23.82 6.85 -1.15
N VAL A 168 -25.01 6.25 -1.10
CA VAL A 168 -25.95 6.41 0.03
C VAL A 168 -25.37 5.83 1.32
N ARG A 169 -24.68 4.69 1.24
CA ARG A 169 -23.97 4.11 2.40
C ARG A 169 -22.95 5.09 2.97
N THR A 170 -22.15 5.74 2.12
CA THR A 170 -21.17 6.75 2.56
C THR A 170 -21.83 7.89 3.33
N PHE A 171 -22.94 8.45 2.83
CA PHE A 171 -23.70 9.47 3.56
C PHE A 171 -24.22 8.95 4.91
N LYS A 172 -24.77 7.73 4.95
CA LYS A 172 -25.26 7.11 6.19
C LYS A 172 -24.15 6.86 7.20
N LYS A 173 -23.01 6.34 6.77
CA LYS A 173 -21.82 6.19 7.62
C LYS A 173 -21.29 7.51 8.17
N ASN A 174 -21.58 8.62 7.52
CA ASN A 174 -21.34 9.98 8.04
C ASN A 174 -22.44 10.52 8.94
N GLY A 175 -23.47 9.72 9.25
CA GLY A 175 -24.52 10.05 10.22
C GLY A 175 -25.73 10.78 9.64
N LEU A 176 -25.92 10.79 8.31
CA LEU A 176 -27.03 11.55 7.69
C LEU A 176 -28.42 10.92 7.94
N ASP A 177 -28.50 9.72 8.48
CA ASP A 177 -29.76 9.13 8.99
C ASP A 177 -30.09 9.61 10.42
N LEU A 178 -29.16 10.28 11.11
CA LEU A 178 -29.36 10.77 12.47
C LEU A 178 -30.08 12.13 12.50
N PRO A 179 -30.81 12.44 13.58
CA PRO A 179 -31.26 13.80 13.88
C PRO A 179 -30.06 14.75 14.01
N ASP A 180 -30.31 16.07 13.79
CA ASP A 180 -29.24 17.06 13.68
C ASP A 180 -28.41 17.23 14.97
N ASP A 181 -29.03 17.06 16.14
CA ASP A 181 -28.35 17.11 17.43
C ASP A 181 -27.36 15.94 17.58
N ARG A 182 -27.78 14.72 17.26
CA ARG A 182 -26.93 13.54 17.29
C ARG A 182 -25.83 13.60 16.22
N LEU A 183 -26.15 14.08 15.00
CA LEU A 183 -25.16 14.30 13.96
C LEU A 183 -24.09 15.29 14.41
N SER A 184 -24.49 16.37 15.09
CA SER A 184 -23.55 17.36 15.62
C SER A 184 -22.66 16.76 16.71
N HIS A 185 -23.19 15.86 17.55
CA HIS A 185 -22.41 15.12 18.54
C HIS A 185 -21.38 14.18 17.90
N VAL A 186 -21.79 13.38 16.91
CA VAL A 186 -20.87 12.51 16.15
C VAL A 186 -19.74 13.30 15.49
N ARG A 187 -20.04 14.46 14.90
CA ARG A 187 -19.01 15.36 14.34
C ARG A 187 -18.00 15.82 15.37
N ALA A 188 -18.47 16.19 16.57
CA ALA A 188 -17.57 16.58 17.66
C ALA A 188 -16.65 15.42 18.09
N LEU A 189 -17.21 14.22 18.28
CA LEU A 189 -16.42 13.03 18.64
C LEU A 189 -15.38 12.70 17.57
N ARG A 190 -15.71 12.80 16.29
CA ARG A 190 -14.76 12.60 15.19
C ARG A 190 -13.64 13.65 15.19
N ALA A 191 -13.98 14.92 15.45
CA ALA A 191 -12.98 15.98 15.57
C ALA A 191 -11.99 15.72 16.73
N ASP A 192 -12.48 15.18 17.85
CA ASP A 192 -11.61 14.81 18.96
C ASP A 192 -10.76 13.57 18.66
N LEU A 193 -11.34 12.55 18.01
CA LEU A 193 -10.59 11.38 17.54
C LEU A 193 -9.42 11.79 16.63
N ASN A 194 -9.66 12.68 15.67
CA ASN A 194 -8.62 13.16 14.77
C ASN A 194 -7.47 13.89 15.48
N LYS A 195 -7.77 14.66 16.51
CA LYS A 195 -6.71 15.30 17.33
C LYS A 195 -5.83 14.26 18.02
N ILE A 196 -6.43 13.16 18.50
CA ILE A 196 -5.71 12.05 19.13
C ILE A 196 -4.82 11.35 18.10
N GLU A 197 -5.37 10.98 16.95
CA GLU A 197 -4.64 10.33 15.86
C GLU A 197 -3.46 11.19 15.37
N THR A 198 -3.70 12.48 15.16
CA THR A 198 -2.65 13.45 14.82
C THR A 198 -1.55 13.49 15.88
N ARG A 199 -1.94 13.58 17.15
CA ARG A 199 -0.98 13.65 18.27
C ARG A 199 -0.16 12.37 18.39
N PHE A 200 -0.79 11.21 18.25
CA PHE A 200 -0.10 9.91 18.27
C PHE A 200 1.00 9.84 17.21
N ASN A 201 0.67 10.16 15.97
CA ASN A 201 1.64 10.14 14.88
C ASN A 201 2.72 11.23 15.05
N ALA A 202 2.35 12.43 15.48
CA ALA A 202 3.30 13.50 15.75
C ALA A 202 4.32 13.13 16.85
N ASN A 203 3.90 12.42 17.88
CA ASN A 203 4.80 11.96 18.95
C ASN A 203 5.87 11.02 18.39
N LEU A 204 5.54 10.11 17.49
CA LEU A 204 6.50 9.20 16.86
C LEU A 204 7.39 9.90 15.82
N ASN A 205 6.82 10.81 15.04
CA ASN A 205 7.56 11.58 14.05
C ASN A 205 8.61 12.51 14.68
N ASN A 206 8.31 13.02 15.85
CA ASN A 206 9.21 13.89 16.63
C ASN A 206 10.09 13.10 17.61
N ASP A 207 10.05 11.78 17.58
CA ASP A 207 10.89 10.94 18.45
C ASP A 207 12.35 11.05 18.02
N THR A 208 13.20 11.50 18.94
CA THR A 208 14.63 11.70 18.74
C THR A 208 15.48 10.68 19.50
N THR A 209 14.86 9.57 19.89
CA THR A 209 15.56 8.49 20.60
C THR A 209 16.73 8.00 19.76
N THR A 210 17.91 7.98 20.37
CA THR A 210 19.15 7.45 19.80
C THR A 210 19.82 6.53 20.79
N LEU A 211 20.51 5.52 20.29
CA LEU A 211 21.38 4.66 21.10
C LEU A 211 22.84 4.86 20.69
N GLU A 212 23.70 4.87 21.70
CA GLU A 212 25.14 4.97 21.49
C GLU A 212 25.76 3.56 21.50
N PHE A 213 26.52 3.25 20.44
CA PHE A 213 27.21 1.97 20.26
C PHE A 213 28.67 2.18 19.89
N THR A 214 29.52 1.28 20.38
CA THR A 214 30.90 1.17 19.94
C THR A 214 30.98 0.45 18.57
N GLN A 215 32.11 0.54 17.90
CA GLN A 215 32.36 -0.23 16.69
C GLN A 215 32.26 -1.75 16.94
N GLU A 216 32.66 -2.21 18.12
CA GLU A 216 32.54 -3.61 18.52
C GLU A 216 31.08 -4.04 18.72
N ASP A 217 30.22 -3.18 19.24
CA ASP A 217 28.78 -3.44 19.37
C ASP A 217 28.09 -3.58 18.00
N LEU A 218 28.58 -2.86 17.00
CA LEU A 218 28.05 -2.87 15.61
C LEU A 218 28.84 -3.79 14.68
N ALA A 219 29.65 -4.74 15.21
CA ALA A 219 30.27 -5.77 14.40
C ALA A 219 29.23 -6.49 13.55
N GLY A 220 29.51 -6.72 12.26
CA GLY A 220 28.59 -7.32 11.27
C GLY A 220 27.78 -6.30 10.45
N VAL A 221 27.59 -5.07 10.96
CA VAL A 221 26.88 -4.03 10.19
C VAL A 221 27.76 -3.55 9.02
N PRO A 222 27.22 -3.43 7.78
CA PRO A 222 27.99 -3.04 6.61
C PRO A 222 28.71 -1.69 6.77
N ALA A 223 29.90 -1.56 6.16
CA ALA A 223 30.78 -0.42 6.35
C ALA A 223 30.20 0.90 5.80
N ASP A 224 29.46 0.85 4.72
CA ASP A 224 28.72 1.98 4.13
C ASP A 224 27.60 2.48 5.06
N THR A 225 26.87 1.56 5.67
CA THR A 225 25.87 1.89 6.70
C THR A 225 26.52 2.52 7.93
N LEU A 226 27.63 1.95 8.41
CA LEU A 226 28.38 2.55 9.53
C LEU A 226 28.89 3.95 9.20
N ALA A 227 29.24 4.22 7.94
CA ALA A 227 29.69 5.53 7.49
C ALA A 227 28.56 6.58 7.49
N ALA A 228 27.31 6.15 7.35
CA ALA A 228 26.14 7.02 7.39
C ALA A 228 25.73 7.41 8.83
N PHE A 229 26.07 6.61 9.85
CA PHE A 229 25.73 6.93 11.23
C PHE A 229 26.52 8.15 11.75
N SER A 230 25.83 9.02 12.47
CA SER A 230 26.48 10.11 13.21
C SER A 230 27.42 9.58 14.28
N ARG A 231 28.50 10.35 14.59
CA ARG A 231 29.46 9.97 15.62
C ARG A 231 29.50 10.97 16.76
N THR A 232 29.71 10.45 17.96
CA THR A 232 30.02 11.30 19.12
C THR A 232 31.47 11.77 19.09
N ALA A 233 31.80 12.73 19.95
CA ALA A 233 33.18 13.21 20.13
C ALA A 233 34.15 12.09 20.56
N ASN A 234 33.63 11.02 21.20
CA ASN A 234 34.41 9.86 21.64
C ASN A 234 34.58 8.79 20.56
N GLY A 235 34.02 9.03 19.36
CA GLY A 235 34.13 8.11 18.21
C GLY A 235 33.12 6.97 18.19
N THR A 236 32.18 6.91 19.15
CA THR A 236 31.04 5.98 19.13
C THR A 236 29.98 6.41 18.11
N TYR A 237 29.15 5.48 17.69
CA TYR A 237 28.08 5.70 16.73
C TYR A 237 26.78 6.04 17.44
N LEU A 238 26.06 7.05 16.95
CA LEU A 238 24.69 7.35 17.34
C LEU A 238 23.75 6.71 16.31
N VAL A 239 22.99 5.72 16.74
CA VAL A 239 22.03 5.01 15.91
C VAL A 239 20.64 5.49 16.25
N THR A 240 19.87 5.91 15.25
CA THR A 240 18.50 6.42 15.43
C THR A 240 17.48 5.29 15.46
N MET A 241 16.22 5.62 15.82
CA MET A 241 15.08 4.69 15.69
C MET A 241 14.39 4.81 14.31
N GLN A 242 15.06 5.36 13.32
CA GLN A 242 14.57 5.35 11.95
C GLN A 242 14.64 3.94 11.38
N ILE A 243 13.69 3.58 10.51
CA ILE A 243 13.58 2.21 9.95
C ILE A 243 14.87 1.74 9.29
N PRO A 244 15.57 2.54 8.44
CA PRO A 244 16.82 2.07 7.84
C PRO A 244 17.89 1.72 8.87
N ASP A 245 18.08 2.57 9.88
CA ASP A 245 19.07 2.36 10.94
C ASP A 245 18.72 1.13 11.79
N TYR A 246 17.44 1.04 12.22
CA TYR A 246 16.92 -0.07 12.98
C TYR A 246 17.09 -1.39 12.23
N THR A 247 16.63 -1.44 10.97
CA THR A 247 16.70 -2.64 10.14
C THR A 247 18.14 -3.07 9.90
N ALA A 248 19.04 -2.13 9.61
CA ALA A 248 20.45 -2.44 9.38
C ALA A 248 21.10 -3.09 10.60
N VAL A 249 20.83 -2.60 11.81
CA VAL A 249 21.37 -3.17 13.06
C VAL A 249 20.71 -4.52 13.35
N MET A 250 19.38 -4.62 13.26
CA MET A 250 18.65 -5.85 13.56
C MET A 250 19.00 -7.01 12.64
N THR A 251 19.30 -6.69 11.37
CA THR A 251 19.65 -7.69 10.35
C THR A 251 21.11 -8.15 10.45
N ASN A 252 22.02 -7.25 10.82
CA ASN A 252 23.45 -7.49 10.60
C ASN A 252 24.31 -7.50 11.86
N ALA A 253 23.91 -6.83 12.95
CA ALA A 253 24.77 -6.78 14.14
C ALA A 253 24.98 -8.16 14.76
N ASP A 254 26.23 -8.60 14.91
CA ASP A 254 26.57 -9.92 15.46
C ASP A 254 26.19 -10.09 16.92
N ARG A 255 26.25 -8.99 17.68
CA ARG A 255 26.00 -9.01 19.13
C ARG A 255 24.51 -9.06 19.45
N ASN A 256 24.10 -10.10 20.15
CA ASN A 256 22.72 -10.26 20.64
C ASN A 256 22.26 -9.08 21.51
N LEU A 257 23.13 -8.58 22.41
CA LEU A 257 22.81 -7.46 23.31
C LEU A 257 22.56 -6.16 22.53
N THR A 258 23.24 -5.94 21.42
CA THR A 258 23.01 -4.78 20.54
C THR A 258 21.61 -4.84 19.93
N ARG A 259 21.22 -5.99 19.37
CA ARG A 259 19.88 -6.21 18.82
C ARG A 259 18.80 -6.09 19.90
N LEU A 260 19.01 -6.63 21.08
CA LEU A 260 18.07 -6.48 22.20
C LEU A 260 17.84 -5.00 22.55
N LYS A 261 18.91 -4.23 22.72
CA LYS A 261 18.81 -2.78 23.03
C LYS A 261 18.04 -2.02 21.94
N MET A 262 18.34 -2.32 20.66
CA MET A 262 17.62 -1.70 19.53
C MET A 262 16.15 -2.09 19.52
N TYR A 263 15.83 -3.37 19.72
CA TYR A 263 14.47 -3.89 19.76
C TYR A 263 13.65 -3.24 20.87
N ASP A 264 14.19 -3.18 22.10
CA ASP A 264 13.51 -2.59 23.25
C ASP A 264 13.30 -1.09 23.05
N ALA A 265 14.32 -0.37 22.60
CA ALA A 265 14.20 1.07 22.35
C ALA A 265 13.17 1.37 21.26
N TYR A 266 13.20 0.61 20.17
CA TYR A 266 12.28 0.79 19.04
C TYR A 266 10.82 0.53 19.45
N ASN A 267 10.55 -0.58 20.14
CA ASN A 267 9.20 -0.99 20.52
C ASN A 267 8.67 -0.29 21.79
N SER A 268 9.47 0.54 22.44
CA SER A 268 9.06 1.30 23.64
C SER A 268 8.97 2.80 23.38
N ARG A 269 9.16 3.24 22.12
CA ARG A 269 9.01 4.66 21.76
C ARG A 269 7.62 5.15 22.16
N GLN A 270 7.57 6.30 22.82
CA GLN A 270 6.32 6.97 23.22
C GLN A 270 5.36 6.10 24.06
N ALA A 271 5.85 5.03 24.73
CA ALA A 271 5.02 4.04 25.43
C ALA A 271 4.05 4.68 26.46
N GLU A 272 4.52 5.66 27.24
CA GLU A 272 3.71 6.29 28.31
C GLU A 272 2.60 7.21 27.76
N THR A 273 2.82 7.80 26.60
CA THR A 273 1.89 8.76 25.99
C THR A 273 0.99 8.10 24.97
N ASN A 274 1.56 7.37 24.00
CA ASN A 274 0.82 6.84 22.88
C ASN A 274 -0.08 5.66 23.24
N THR A 275 0.29 4.83 24.22
CA THR A 275 -0.62 3.76 24.69
C THR A 275 -1.94 4.34 25.18
N LYS A 276 -1.90 5.44 25.94
CA LYS A 276 -3.11 6.12 26.43
C LYS A 276 -3.92 6.75 25.30
N LEU A 277 -3.23 7.35 24.32
CA LEU A 277 -3.90 7.91 23.14
C LEU A 277 -4.60 6.83 22.31
N LEU A 278 -3.98 5.65 22.14
CA LEU A 278 -4.62 4.52 21.47
C LEU A 278 -5.87 4.04 22.24
N GLU A 279 -5.78 3.87 23.55
CA GLU A 279 -6.90 3.44 24.39
C GLU A 279 -8.05 4.46 24.39
N GLU A 280 -7.73 5.76 24.38
CA GLU A 280 -8.70 6.85 24.25
C GLU A 280 -9.36 6.84 22.86
N ALA A 281 -8.58 6.66 21.78
CA ALA A 281 -9.10 6.55 20.42
C ALA A 281 -10.08 5.37 20.27
N VAL A 282 -9.74 4.19 20.81
CA VAL A 282 -10.63 3.02 20.82
C VAL A 282 -11.94 3.34 21.54
N GLY A 283 -11.88 4.06 22.65
CA GLY A 283 -13.07 4.50 23.40
C GLY A 283 -13.98 5.43 22.59
N LEU A 284 -13.39 6.42 21.90
CA LEU A 284 -14.13 7.34 21.03
C LEU A 284 -14.72 6.60 19.82
N ARG A 285 -13.97 5.73 19.16
CA ARG A 285 -14.42 4.93 18.04
C ARG A 285 -15.63 4.09 18.40
N ARG A 286 -15.60 3.41 19.55
CA ARG A 286 -16.75 2.67 20.06
C ARG A 286 -17.97 3.57 20.24
N THR A 287 -17.81 4.75 20.86
CA THR A 287 -18.90 5.70 21.07
C THR A 287 -19.48 6.17 19.74
N ILE A 288 -18.63 6.52 18.76
CA ILE A 288 -19.07 6.93 17.43
C ILE A 288 -19.86 5.82 16.73
N ALA A 289 -19.37 4.57 16.79
CA ALA A 289 -20.06 3.42 16.19
C ALA A 289 -21.46 3.24 16.80
N GLN A 290 -21.57 3.29 18.13
CA GLN A 290 -22.85 3.16 18.83
C GLN A 290 -23.83 4.31 18.51
N GLU A 291 -23.32 5.55 18.40
CA GLU A 291 -24.14 6.68 17.97
C GLU A 291 -24.66 6.51 16.52
N LEU A 292 -23.89 5.86 15.66
CA LEU A 292 -24.26 5.53 14.28
C LEU A 292 -25.11 4.26 14.16
N GLY A 293 -25.36 3.54 15.27
CA GLY A 293 -26.23 2.35 15.31
C GLY A 293 -25.50 1.03 15.07
N TYR A 294 -24.17 1.01 15.09
CA TYR A 294 -23.37 -0.20 14.99
C TYR A 294 -23.04 -0.77 16.38
N ALA A 295 -22.89 -2.07 16.49
CA ALA A 295 -22.58 -2.73 17.75
C ALA A 295 -21.14 -2.39 18.20
N THR A 296 -20.19 -2.47 17.29
CA THR A 296 -18.77 -2.18 17.53
C THR A 296 -18.20 -1.29 16.43
N TRP A 297 -16.99 -0.76 16.66
CA TRP A 297 -16.26 -0.03 15.62
C TRP A 297 -15.89 -0.93 14.43
N ALA A 298 -15.59 -2.20 14.69
CA ALA A 298 -15.31 -3.16 13.64
C ALA A 298 -16.53 -3.42 12.74
N ASP A 299 -17.75 -3.51 13.30
CA ASP A 299 -18.98 -3.59 12.50
C ASP A 299 -19.16 -2.35 11.62
N TYR A 300 -18.89 -1.15 12.17
CA TYR A 300 -18.94 0.10 11.41
C TYR A 300 -17.93 0.12 10.26
N GLN A 301 -16.69 -0.28 10.51
CA GLN A 301 -15.64 -0.26 9.48
C GLN A 301 -15.90 -1.30 8.37
N MET A 302 -16.37 -2.50 8.74
CA MET A 302 -16.59 -3.59 7.79
C MET A 302 -17.89 -3.49 6.99
N ASP A 303 -18.80 -2.59 7.34
CA ASP A 303 -19.98 -2.30 6.52
C ASP A 303 -19.56 -1.80 5.14
N GLY A 304 -19.79 -2.62 4.12
CA GLY A 304 -19.42 -2.36 2.73
C GLY A 304 -18.03 -2.85 2.33
N ARG A 305 -17.39 -3.68 3.15
CA ARG A 305 -16.18 -4.45 2.79
C ARG A 305 -16.57 -5.89 2.43
N MET A 306 -15.66 -6.63 1.77
CA MET A 306 -15.89 -8.03 1.38
C MET A 306 -16.16 -8.95 2.58
N ALA A 307 -15.52 -8.69 3.71
CA ALA A 307 -15.68 -9.45 4.94
C ALA A 307 -17.04 -9.24 5.61
N GLU A 308 -17.74 -8.14 5.32
CA GLU A 308 -19.07 -7.76 5.80
C GLU A 308 -19.17 -7.53 7.32
N ASN A 309 -18.49 -8.34 8.13
CA ASN A 309 -18.57 -8.27 9.59
C ASN A 309 -17.34 -8.89 10.29
N PRO A 310 -17.10 -8.52 11.58
CA PRO A 310 -15.93 -9.00 12.34
C PRO A 310 -15.92 -10.53 12.56
N ALA A 311 -17.08 -11.18 12.62
CA ALA A 311 -17.16 -12.62 12.84
C ALA A 311 -16.60 -13.39 11.64
N THR A 312 -16.83 -12.91 10.41
CA THR A 312 -16.24 -13.47 9.18
C THR A 312 -14.71 -13.39 9.22
N VAL A 313 -14.15 -12.22 9.58
CA VAL A 313 -12.71 -12.05 9.69
C VAL A 313 -12.12 -12.92 10.80
N MET A 314 -12.78 -13.00 11.94
CA MET A 314 -12.33 -13.84 13.04
C MET A 314 -12.30 -15.32 12.64
N ALA A 315 -13.34 -15.83 11.97
CA ALA A 315 -13.37 -17.21 11.48
C ALA A 315 -12.25 -17.48 10.46
N PHE A 316 -11.98 -16.52 9.57
CA PHE A 316 -10.88 -16.59 8.61
C PHE A 316 -9.53 -16.69 9.31
N VAL A 317 -9.24 -15.81 10.27
CA VAL A 317 -7.98 -15.80 11.03
C VAL A 317 -7.80 -17.05 11.87
N GLU A 318 -8.84 -17.49 12.57
CA GLU A 318 -8.82 -18.70 13.40
C GLU A 318 -8.55 -19.97 12.56
N SER A 319 -9.02 -20.01 11.31
CA SER A 319 -8.75 -21.13 10.40
C SER A 319 -7.26 -21.30 10.08
N MET A 320 -6.48 -20.21 10.11
CA MET A 320 -5.05 -20.21 9.78
C MET A 320 -4.14 -20.35 11.00
N LYS A 321 -4.66 -20.12 12.20
CA LYS A 321 -3.84 -20.02 13.42
C LYS A 321 -3.01 -21.27 13.69
N GLU A 322 -3.65 -22.45 13.78
CA GLU A 322 -2.95 -23.69 14.10
C GLU A 322 -1.92 -24.10 13.03
N PRO A 323 -2.22 -24.09 11.72
CA PRO A 323 -1.23 -24.38 10.69
C PRO A 323 -0.02 -23.42 10.69
N LEU A 324 -0.26 -22.14 10.90
CA LEU A 324 0.81 -21.14 10.98
C LEU A 324 1.65 -21.29 12.24
N GLN A 325 1.05 -21.63 13.38
CA GLN A 325 1.78 -21.93 14.61
C GLN A 325 2.72 -23.14 14.44
N GLU A 326 2.26 -24.18 13.77
CA GLU A 326 3.08 -25.36 13.50
C GLU A 326 4.27 -25.01 12.59
N LYS A 327 4.00 -24.28 11.50
CA LYS A 327 5.03 -23.82 10.56
C LYS A 327 6.05 -22.91 11.25
N ASN A 328 5.59 -21.90 12.01
CA ASN A 328 6.45 -21.00 12.78
C ASN A 328 7.32 -21.76 13.77
N ARG A 329 6.75 -22.73 14.50
CA ARG A 329 7.51 -23.57 15.44
C ARG A 329 8.61 -24.36 14.74
N ALA A 330 8.34 -24.90 13.57
CA ALA A 330 9.34 -25.62 12.78
C ALA A 330 10.47 -24.68 12.31
N GLU A 331 10.14 -23.49 11.82
CA GLU A 331 11.12 -22.48 11.41
C GLU A 331 11.97 -21.99 12.59
N MET A 332 11.35 -21.70 13.72
CA MET A 332 12.07 -21.32 14.94
C MET A 332 13.05 -22.42 15.40
N ALA A 333 12.70 -23.69 15.23
CA ALA A 333 13.60 -24.81 15.55
C ALA A 333 14.82 -24.83 14.60
N GLU A 334 14.66 -24.50 13.31
CA GLU A 334 15.80 -24.39 12.38
C GLU A 334 16.68 -23.17 12.73
N LEU A 335 16.09 -22.02 13.04
CA LEU A 335 16.84 -20.84 13.49
C LEU A 335 17.61 -21.12 14.79
N LEU A 336 17.03 -21.90 15.72
CA LEU A 336 17.68 -22.31 16.94
C LEU A 336 18.95 -23.14 16.66
N LYS A 337 18.94 -24.04 15.68
CA LYS A 337 20.13 -24.78 15.28
C LYS A 337 21.24 -23.84 14.79
N ILE A 338 20.90 -22.81 14.04
CA ILE A 338 21.86 -21.79 13.61
C ILE A 338 22.43 -21.06 14.82
N LYS A 339 21.58 -20.60 15.75
CA LYS A 339 22.01 -19.95 17.00
C LYS A 339 22.96 -20.83 17.80
N GLN A 340 22.68 -22.12 17.90
CA GLN A 340 23.50 -23.09 18.62
C GLN A 340 24.91 -23.30 18.03
N THR A 341 25.17 -22.86 16.79
CA THR A 341 26.53 -22.91 16.22
C THR A 341 27.50 -21.93 16.91
N TYR A 342 27.00 -20.85 17.52
CA TYR A 342 27.81 -19.87 18.23
C TYR A 342 27.42 -19.72 19.72
N ASP A 343 26.23 -20.15 20.12
CA ASP A 343 25.79 -20.28 21.50
C ASP A 343 25.22 -21.69 21.76
N PRO A 344 26.07 -22.68 22.03
CA PRO A 344 25.63 -24.07 22.25
C PRO A 344 24.65 -24.24 23.42
N SER A 345 24.56 -23.27 24.32
CA SER A 345 23.66 -23.30 25.47
C SER A 345 22.25 -22.79 25.16
N ALA A 346 22.03 -22.20 23.98
CA ALA A 346 20.76 -21.63 23.58
C ALA A 346 19.65 -22.70 23.54
N THR A 347 18.51 -22.38 24.15
CA THR A 347 17.31 -23.24 24.19
C THR A 347 16.12 -22.66 23.42
N ALA A 348 16.20 -21.40 23.00
CA ALA A 348 15.16 -20.71 22.25
C ALA A 348 15.75 -19.56 21.42
N VAL A 349 14.96 -19.11 20.44
CA VAL A 349 15.19 -17.90 19.66
C VAL A 349 14.29 -16.80 20.26
N ASP A 350 14.85 -15.64 20.51
CA ASP A 350 14.12 -14.49 21.01
C ASP A 350 13.67 -13.55 19.87
N PRO A 351 12.61 -12.72 20.07
CA PRO A 351 12.07 -11.89 19.00
C PRO A 351 13.10 -10.98 18.31
N TRP A 352 14.05 -10.42 19.07
CA TRP A 352 15.13 -9.56 18.55
C TRP A 352 16.23 -10.31 17.80
N GLU A 353 16.19 -11.64 17.75
CA GLU A 353 17.17 -12.47 17.07
C GLU A 353 16.67 -12.97 15.71
N VAL A 354 15.35 -12.98 15.51
CA VAL A 354 14.71 -13.65 14.36
C VAL A 354 15.23 -13.12 13.04
N VAL A 355 15.20 -11.79 12.84
CA VAL A 355 15.63 -11.15 11.57
C VAL A 355 17.12 -11.45 11.26
N TYR A 356 17.98 -11.36 12.27
CA TYR A 356 19.40 -11.72 12.16
C TYR A 356 19.59 -13.19 11.76
N LEU A 357 18.88 -14.09 12.44
CA LEU A 357 18.99 -15.52 12.19
C LEU A 357 18.40 -15.94 10.85
N GLN A 358 17.33 -15.29 10.39
CA GLN A 358 16.80 -15.46 9.04
C GLN A 358 17.83 -15.01 7.98
N ASN A 359 18.51 -13.88 8.20
CA ASN A 359 19.59 -13.41 7.32
C ASN A 359 20.76 -14.41 7.29
N GLU A 360 21.16 -14.94 8.46
CA GLU A 360 22.18 -15.98 8.55
C GLU A 360 21.72 -17.29 7.87
N GLN A 361 20.45 -17.66 7.97
CA GLN A 361 19.88 -18.80 7.27
C GLN A 361 19.94 -18.60 5.75
N LYS A 362 19.56 -17.42 5.25
CA LYS A 362 19.65 -17.09 3.82
C LYS A 362 21.08 -17.25 3.31
N LYS A 363 22.08 -16.70 4.01
CA LYS A 363 23.50 -16.83 3.65
C LYS A 363 23.99 -18.27 3.66
N ARG A 364 23.64 -19.06 4.68
CA ARG A 364 24.14 -20.44 4.86
C ARG A 364 23.43 -21.47 3.99
N SER A 365 22.10 -21.39 3.91
CA SER A 365 21.28 -22.42 3.27
C SER A 365 21.14 -22.22 1.77
N PHE A 366 21.11 -20.96 1.31
CA PHE A 366 20.88 -20.66 -0.09
C PHE A 366 22.15 -20.14 -0.80
N ALA A 367 23.24 -19.85 -0.05
CA ALA A 367 24.44 -19.18 -0.59
C ALA A 367 24.05 -17.98 -1.49
N TYR A 368 23.09 -17.18 -1.00
CA TYR A 368 22.46 -16.07 -1.68
C TYR A 368 23.22 -14.79 -1.34
N ASP A 369 23.78 -14.13 -2.34
CA ASP A 369 24.35 -12.80 -2.23
C ASP A 369 23.49 -11.81 -3.03
N GLU A 370 22.77 -10.94 -2.32
CA GLU A 370 21.90 -9.94 -2.92
C GLU A 370 22.66 -8.95 -3.81
N ASN A 371 23.94 -8.68 -3.49
CA ASN A 371 24.80 -7.81 -4.30
C ASN A 371 25.15 -8.46 -5.66
N GLU A 372 25.32 -9.78 -5.70
CA GLU A 372 25.50 -10.53 -6.94
C GLU A 372 24.19 -10.56 -7.74
N VAL A 373 23.08 -10.81 -7.07
CA VAL A 373 21.75 -10.93 -7.71
C VAL A 373 21.34 -9.62 -8.38
N LYS A 374 21.44 -8.48 -7.70
CA LYS A 374 21.01 -7.18 -8.26
C LYS A 374 21.78 -6.77 -9.52
N GLU A 375 22.98 -7.31 -9.77
CA GLU A 375 23.73 -7.05 -11.01
C GLU A 375 23.00 -7.53 -12.27
N TYR A 376 22.03 -8.43 -12.11
CA TYR A 376 21.16 -8.92 -13.20
C TYR A 376 19.85 -8.17 -13.35
N PHE A 377 19.57 -7.17 -12.51
CA PHE A 377 18.30 -6.43 -12.52
C PHE A 377 18.49 -4.91 -12.68
N PRO A 378 19.07 -4.44 -13.81
CA PRO A 378 19.03 -3.03 -14.13
C PRO A 378 17.58 -2.55 -14.25
N ALA A 379 17.23 -1.41 -13.65
CA ALA A 379 15.85 -0.90 -13.58
C ALA A 379 15.17 -0.83 -14.95
N ASP A 380 15.85 -0.33 -15.98
CA ASP A 380 15.30 -0.28 -17.34
C ASP A 380 14.99 -1.67 -17.90
N THR A 381 15.83 -2.67 -17.61
CA THR A 381 15.61 -4.06 -18.04
C THR A 381 14.37 -4.65 -17.35
N VAL A 382 14.24 -4.39 -16.03
CA VAL A 382 13.08 -4.83 -15.24
C VAL A 382 11.79 -4.19 -15.77
N VAL A 383 11.78 -2.87 -15.98
CA VAL A 383 10.62 -2.13 -16.53
C VAL A 383 10.20 -2.66 -17.90
N GLN A 384 11.16 -2.89 -18.81
CA GLN A 384 10.85 -3.42 -20.15
C GLN A 384 10.30 -4.86 -20.07
N GLY A 385 10.89 -5.72 -19.26
CA GLY A 385 10.42 -7.08 -19.05
C GLY A 385 9.03 -7.13 -18.39
N MET A 386 8.76 -6.26 -17.44
CA MET A 386 7.44 -6.08 -16.84
C MET A 386 6.39 -5.65 -17.88
N PHE A 387 6.69 -4.65 -18.70
CA PHE A 387 5.80 -4.21 -19.78
C PHE A 387 5.54 -5.31 -20.80
N ALA A 388 6.56 -6.10 -21.15
CA ALA A 388 6.38 -7.25 -22.03
C ALA A 388 5.47 -8.32 -21.41
N THR A 389 5.61 -8.58 -20.12
CA THR A 389 4.78 -9.51 -19.34
C THR A 389 3.32 -9.06 -19.33
N TYR A 390 3.06 -7.81 -18.92
CA TYR A 390 1.70 -7.26 -18.89
C TYR A 390 1.11 -7.05 -20.29
N GLY A 391 1.96 -6.70 -21.25
CA GLY A 391 1.58 -6.65 -22.66
C GLY A 391 1.04 -7.97 -23.18
N THR A 392 1.72 -9.07 -22.85
CA THR A 392 1.27 -10.43 -23.18
C THR A 392 -0.01 -10.81 -22.47
N LEU A 393 -0.09 -10.57 -21.15
CA LEU A 393 -1.24 -10.94 -20.33
C LEU A 393 -2.51 -10.21 -20.75
N PHE A 394 -2.42 -8.89 -20.95
CA PHE A 394 -3.59 -8.03 -21.08
C PHE A 394 -3.86 -7.56 -22.51
N GLY A 395 -3.00 -7.91 -23.45
CA GLY A 395 -3.11 -7.48 -24.85
C GLY A 395 -2.92 -5.96 -25.02
N ILE A 396 -1.92 -5.39 -24.33
CA ILE A 396 -1.63 -3.95 -24.34
C ILE A 396 -0.18 -3.66 -24.76
N HIS A 397 0.07 -2.43 -25.18
CA HIS A 397 1.39 -1.86 -25.44
C HIS A 397 1.66 -0.66 -24.57
N PHE A 398 2.95 -0.45 -24.24
CA PHE A 398 3.45 0.71 -23.53
C PHE A 398 4.38 1.48 -24.48
N ASP A 399 3.94 2.63 -24.96
CA ASP A 399 4.69 3.49 -25.87
C ASP A 399 5.21 4.73 -25.13
N GLU A 400 6.52 4.88 -25.01
CA GLU A 400 7.11 6.01 -24.31
C GLU A 400 6.87 7.33 -25.07
N VAL A 401 6.29 8.31 -24.40
CA VAL A 401 6.06 9.67 -24.93
C VAL A 401 7.34 10.47 -24.77
N LYS A 402 8.14 10.55 -25.84
CA LYS A 402 9.40 11.28 -25.82
C LYS A 402 9.18 12.80 -25.79
N GLY A 403 9.94 13.49 -24.92
CA GLY A 403 9.84 14.92 -24.75
C GLY A 403 8.54 15.38 -24.09
N ALA A 404 7.88 14.48 -23.36
CA ALA A 404 6.73 14.85 -22.55
C ALA A 404 7.09 15.93 -21.53
N ASP A 405 6.15 16.84 -21.29
CA ASP A 405 6.24 17.81 -20.23
C ASP A 405 6.00 17.11 -18.87
N VAL A 406 7.03 17.02 -18.03
CA VAL A 406 7.04 16.28 -16.76
C VAL A 406 7.67 17.14 -15.66
N TRP A 407 7.34 16.87 -14.39
CA TRP A 407 7.77 17.68 -13.22
C TRP A 407 9.25 17.49 -12.85
N SER A 408 9.91 16.46 -13.35
CA SER A 408 11.34 16.23 -13.17
C SER A 408 11.92 15.47 -14.36
N PRO A 409 13.18 15.73 -14.79
CA PRO A 409 13.76 15.15 -16.02
C PRO A 409 13.83 13.62 -16.06
N GLU A 410 13.87 12.97 -14.90
CA GLU A 410 13.92 11.51 -14.75
C GLU A 410 12.55 10.84 -14.83
N VAL A 411 11.45 11.60 -14.82
CA VAL A 411 10.10 11.07 -14.92
C VAL A 411 9.81 10.67 -16.36
N ARG A 412 9.24 9.49 -16.54
CA ARG A 412 8.91 8.93 -17.85
C ARG A 412 7.40 8.82 -18.00
N LEU A 413 6.88 9.22 -19.16
CA LEU A 413 5.47 9.08 -19.50
C LEU A 413 5.31 7.99 -20.57
N PHE A 414 4.31 7.13 -20.39
CA PHE A 414 3.94 6.09 -21.34
C PHE A 414 2.47 6.24 -21.73
N ARG A 415 2.18 6.12 -23.04
CA ARG A 415 0.85 5.85 -23.55
C ARG A 415 0.62 4.35 -23.50
N VAL A 416 -0.46 3.93 -22.89
CA VAL A 416 -0.90 2.53 -22.90
C VAL A 416 -2.00 2.36 -23.92
N SER A 417 -1.90 1.36 -24.82
CA SER A 417 -2.85 1.13 -25.90
C SER A 417 -3.12 -0.36 -26.09
N ASN A 418 -4.31 -0.71 -26.57
CA ASN A 418 -4.64 -2.09 -26.93
C ASN A 418 -3.83 -2.54 -28.15
N VAL A 419 -3.35 -3.78 -28.15
CA VAL A 419 -2.68 -4.41 -29.31
C VAL A 419 -3.64 -4.56 -30.49
N SER A 420 -4.92 -4.85 -30.22
CA SER A 420 -5.90 -5.23 -31.24
C SER A 420 -6.30 -4.09 -32.20
N ASP A 421 -6.42 -2.85 -31.67
CA ASP A 421 -6.96 -1.70 -32.40
C ASP A 421 -6.13 -0.42 -32.24
N ASN A 422 -5.05 -0.48 -31.45
CA ASN A 422 -4.20 0.66 -31.08
C ASN A 422 -4.97 1.81 -30.36
N ALA A 423 -6.17 1.53 -29.86
CA ALA A 423 -6.91 2.50 -29.07
C ALA A 423 -6.18 2.77 -27.74
N THR A 424 -6.06 4.04 -27.37
CA THR A 424 -5.44 4.42 -26.09
C THR A 424 -6.33 3.96 -24.95
N VAL A 425 -5.72 3.24 -23.99
CA VAL A 425 -6.35 2.75 -22.76
C VAL A 425 -6.14 3.74 -21.63
N GLY A 426 -4.94 4.35 -21.55
CA GLY A 426 -4.60 5.31 -20.50
C GLY A 426 -3.17 5.81 -20.62
N TYR A 427 -2.73 6.52 -19.57
CA TYR A 427 -1.37 7.06 -19.48
C TYR A 427 -0.75 6.69 -18.14
N LEU A 428 0.54 6.30 -18.19
CA LEU A 428 1.32 5.89 -17.02
C LEU A 428 2.57 6.77 -16.87
N TYR A 429 2.69 7.45 -15.75
CA TYR A 429 3.94 8.10 -15.34
C TYR A 429 4.74 7.16 -14.43
N LEU A 430 6.04 7.07 -14.67
CA LEU A 430 6.99 6.41 -13.78
C LEU A 430 7.95 7.45 -13.21
N ASP A 431 7.92 7.63 -11.90
CA ASP A 431 8.81 8.48 -11.11
C ASP A 431 9.58 7.61 -10.12
N LEU A 432 10.65 6.95 -10.59
CA LEU A 432 11.28 5.82 -9.92
C LEU A 432 12.44 6.18 -8.99
N TYR A 433 13.04 7.39 -9.12
CA TYR A 433 14.28 7.71 -8.43
C TYR A 433 14.09 8.72 -7.30
N PRO A 434 14.85 8.58 -6.19
CA PRO A 434 14.85 9.55 -5.11
C PRO A 434 15.49 10.87 -5.61
N ARG A 435 14.98 11.99 -5.10
CA ARG A 435 15.56 13.33 -5.27
C ARG A 435 15.23 14.20 -4.09
N GLU A 436 15.88 15.35 -4.00
CA GLU A 436 15.59 16.32 -2.97
C GLU A 436 14.11 16.73 -3.01
N ASN A 437 13.51 16.82 -1.84
CA ASN A 437 12.09 17.15 -1.61
C ASN A 437 11.06 16.08 -2.06
N LYS A 438 11.42 15.05 -2.81
CA LYS A 438 10.49 13.96 -3.14
C LYS A 438 10.20 13.11 -1.91
N HIS A 439 8.93 12.76 -1.70
CA HIS A 439 8.54 11.82 -0.65
C HIS A 439 9.13 10.44 -0.90
N GLN A 440 9.53 9.76 0.19
CA GLN A 440 10.22 8.47 0.13
C GLN A 440 9.24 7.27 0.19
N PHE A 441 7.96 7.49 -0.08
CA PHE A 441 7.00 6.38 -0.19
C PHE A 441 7.04 5.78 -1.58
N ILE A 442 6.69 4.50 -1.62
CA ILE A 442 6.38 3.79 -2.86
C ILE A 442 4.87 3.69 -2.94
N TYR A 443 4.28 4.10 -4.05
CA TYR A 443 2.83 4.07 -4.23
C TYR A 443 2.39 4.23 -5.68
N GLU A 444 1.23 3.69 -5.99
CA GLU A 444 0.43 4.06 -7.17
C GLU A 444 -0.56 5.16 -6.81
N SER A 445 -0.83 6.05 -7.75
CA SER A 445 -1.87 7.07 -7.64
C SER A 445 -2.66 7.18 -8.93
N GLY A 446 -3.96 6.86 -8.86
CA GLY A 446 -4.93 7.16 -9.92
C GLY A 446 -5.22 8.66 -9.93
N ILE A 447 -4.61 9.38 -10.89
CA ILE A 447 -4.76 10.85 -11.00
C ILE A 447 -6.06 11.21 -11.67
N ILE A 448 -6.43 10.51 -12.74
CA ILE A 448 -7.71 10.63 -13.46
C ILE A 448 -8.28 9.22 -13.59
N ASN A 449 -9.52 9.05 -13.20
CA ASN A 449 -10.19 7.76 -13.28
C ASN A 449 -10.93 7.58 -14.61
N HIS A 450 -10.95 6.34 -15.13
CA HIS A 450 -11.80 6.02 -16.27
C HIS A 450 -13.26 6.31 -15.97
N ARG A 451 -13.97 6.93 -16.90
CA ARG A 451 -15.43 7.10 -16.86
C ARG A 451 -15.99 7.49 -18.24
N ILE A 452 -17.31 7.47 -18.36
CA ILE A 452 -18.01 8.01 -19.53
C ILE A 452 -18.65 9.33 -19.15
N ARG A 453 -18.16 10.43 -19.76
CA ARG A 453 -18.69 11.77 -19.60
C ARG A 453 -19.34 12.24 -20.87
N ASN A 454 -20.65 12.50 -20.84
CA ASN A 454 -21.41 12.95 -22.02
C ASN A 454 -21.19 12.08 -23.28
N GLY A 455 -21.11 10.77 -23.10
CA GLY A 455 -20.87 9.82 -24.20
C GLY A 455 -19.41 9.74 -24.68
N THR A 456 -18.49 10.44 -24.05
CA THR A 456 -17.06 10.41 -24.35
C THR A 456 -16.29 9.72 -23.21
N VAL A 457 -15.36 8.83 -23.56
CA VAL A 457 -14.47 8.20 -22.58
C VAL A 457 -13.47 9.21 -22.07
N VAL A 458 -13.37 9.34 -20.75
CA VAL A 458 -12.26 9.99 -20.05
C VAL A 458 -11.21 8.93 -19.78
N LEU A 459 -10.02 9.13 -20.34
CA LEU A 459 -8.93 8.17 -20.21
C LEU A 459 -8.25 8.28 -18.84
N PRO A 460 -7.97 7.16 -18.19
CA PRO A 460 -7.26 7.16 -16.91
C PRO A 460 -5.82 7.63 -17.05
N VAL A 461 -5.34 8.31 -16.00
CA VAL A 461 -3.96 8.74 -15.84
C VAL A 461 -3.47 8.26 -14.49
N VAL A 462 -2.35 7.56 -14.49
CA VAL A 462 -1.79 6.93 -13.31
C VAL A 462 -0.33 7.33 -13.14
N VAL A 463 0.08 7.51 -11.89
CA VAL A 463 1.48 7.76 -11.50
C VAL A 463 1.94 6.63 -10.59
N ILE A 464 3.11 6.06 -10.88
CA ILE A 464 3.85 5.21 -9.94
C ILE A 464 5.03 6.00 -9.43
N VAL A 465 5.14 6.12 -8.13
CA VAL A 465 6.25 6.75 -7.42
C VAL A 465 7.03 5.67 -6.67
N ASP A 466 8.33 5.61 -6.92
CA ASP A 466 9.27 4.70 -6.25
C ASP A 466 10.53 5.47 -5.84
N ASN A 467 11.42 4.84 -5.08
CA ASN A 467 12.66 5.44 -4.61
C ASN A 467 13.82 4.43 -4.71
N ILE A 468 13.88 3.69 -5.82
CA ILE A 468 14.99 2.77 -6.11
C ILE A 468 16.32 3.52 -6.23
N ALA A 469 17.42 2.85 -5.94
CA ALA A 469 18.74 3.46 -6.00
C ALA A 469 18.98 4.12 -7.38
N ALA A 470 19.26 5.42 -7.38
CA ALA A 470 19.49 6.17 -8.62
C ALA A 470 20.75 5.66 -9.36
N PRO A 471 20.81 5.79 -10.69
CA PRO A 471 22.01 5.44 -11.44
C PRO A 471 23.18 6.35 -11.03
N THR A 472 24.40 5.80 -11.07
CA THR A 472 25.63 6.54 -10.86
C THR A 472 26.38 6.74 -12.18
N ALA A 473 27.49 7.47 -12.17
CA ALA A 473 28.35 7.59 -13.35
C ALA A 473 28.96 6.25 -13.80
N GLU A 474 29.03 5.27 -12.90
CA GLU A 474 29.72 4.00 -13.11
C GLU A 474 28.77 2.81 -13.31
N LYS A 475 27.58 2.87 -12.70
CA LYS A 475 26.58 1.80 -12.74
C LYS A 475 25.17 2.35 -12.99
N PRO A 476 24.32 1.64 -13.79
CA PRO A 476 22.92 1.97 -13.88
C PRO A 476 22.23 1.74 -12.53
N SER A 477 20.98 2.16 -12.40
CA SER A 477 20.11 1.77 -11.28
C SER A 477 19.96 0.25 -11.28
N LEU A 478 20.25 -0.40 -10.16
CA LEU A 478 20.15 -1.84 -9.97
C LEU A 478 19.10 -2.13 -8.89
N MET A 479 18.16 -3.00 -9.21
CA MET A 479 17.07 -3.41 -8.33
C MET A 479 17.40 -4.73 -7.63
N THR A 480 16.95 -4.89 -6.40
CA THR A 480 16.82 -6.20 -5.78
C THR A 480 15.59 -6.94 -6.33
N PRO A 481 15.45 -8.25 -6.15
CA PRO A 481 14.20 -8.95 -6.46
C PRO A 481 12.99 -8.38 -5.71
N ASP A 482 13.18 -7.89 -4.49
CA ASP A 482 12.13 -7.27 -3.70
C ASP A 482 11.72 -5.90 -4.27
N ASP A 483 12.67 -5.07 -4.75
CA ASP A 483 12.35 -3.83 -5.48
C ASP A 483 11.57 -4.14 -6.77
N ALA A 484 11.97 -5.18 -7.51
CA ALA A 484 11.23 -5.61 -8.71
C ALA A 484 9.81 -6.08 -8.35
N SER A 485 9.65 -6.83 -7.24
CA SER A 485 8.34 -7.27 -6.74
C SER A 485 7.45 -6.08 -6.36
N THR A 486 8.01 -5.08 -5.70
CA THR A 486 7.30 -3.84 -5.35
C THR A 486 6.87 -3.08 -6.61
N LEU A 487 7.74 -2.96 -7.61
CA LEU A 487 7.37 -2.30 -8.86
C LEU A 487 6.25 -3.05 -9.61
N PHE A 488 6.25 -4.39 -9.60
CA PHE A 488 5.16 -5.20 -10.14
C PHE A 488 3.87 -5.01 -9.35
N HIS A 489 3.95 -4.89 -8.02
CA HIS A 489 2.83 -4.60 -7.14
C HIS A 489 2.18 -3.26 -7.49
N GLU A 490 2.95 -2.16 -7.51
CA GLU A 490 2.42 -0.82 -7.84
C GLU A 490 1.89 -0.75 -9.27
N THR A 491 2.56 -1.46 -10.21
CA THR A 491 2.04 -1.56 -11.57
C THR A 491 0.78 -2.43 -11.61
N GLY A 492 0.59 -3.34 -10.68
CA GLY A 492 -0.66 -4.09 -10.48
C GLY A 492 -1.84 -3.18 -10.16
N HIS A 493 -1.67 -2.23 -9.25
CA HIS A 493 -2.65 -1.15 -9.00
C HIS A 493 -2.87 -0.30 -10.25
N ALA A 494 -1.78 0.07 -10.95
CA ALA A 494 -1.88 0.83 -12.19
C ALA A 494 -2.66 0.08 -13.28
N MET A 495 -2.49 -1.25 -13.40
CA MET A 495 -3.32 -2.05 -14.32
C MET A 495 -4.79 -2.05 -13.90
N HIS A 496 -5.10 -2.15 -12.62
CA HIS A 496 -6.47 -2.07 -12.12
C HIS A 496 -7.12 -0.71 -12.44
N SER A 497 -6.37 0.38 -12.26
CA SER A 497 -6.81 1.74 -12.60
C SER A 497 -6.99 1.93 -14.11
N MET A 498 -6.01 1.51 -14.93
CA MET A 498 -6.01 1.78 -16.38
C MET A 498 -6.91 0.86 -17.18
N LEU A 499 -7.10 -0.40 -16.76
CA LEU A 499 -7.92 -1.38 -17.47
C LEU A 499 -9.39 -1.38 -17.05
N SER A 500 -9.78 -0.50 -16.14
CA SER A 500 -11.17 -0.29 -15.74
C SER A 500 -12.00 0.20 -16.94
N ASP A 501 -13.20 -0.38 -17.12
CA ASP A 501 -14.19 0.00 -18.16
C ASP A 501 -15.51 0.46 -17.51
N VAL A 502 -15.40 1.11 -16.35
CA VAL A 502 -16.53 1.53 -15.54
C VAL A 502 -17.02 2.92 -15.99
N PRO A 503 -18.32 3.11 -16.22
CA PRO A 503 -18.84 4.42 -16.66
C PRO A 503 -18.87 5.48 -15.57
N TYR A 504 -18.68 5.11 -14.30
CA TYR A 504 -18.75 5.99 -13.12
C TYR A 504 -17.36 6.16 -12.49
N GLY A 505 -16.88 7.39 -12.41
CA GLY A 505 -15.52 7.65 -11.93
C GLY A 505 -15.30 7.27 -10.47
N THR A 506 -16.34 7.39 -9.63
CA THR A 506 -16.25 7.01 -8.21
C THR A 506 -16.27 5.50 -7.94
N LEU A 507 -16.54 4.69 -8.97
CA LEU A 507 -16.48 3.22 -8.91
C LEU A 507 -15.34 2.63 -9.76
N SER A 508 -14.56 3.47 -10.43
CA SER A 508 -13.54 3.03 -11.39
C SER A 508 -12.21 2.67 -10.73
N GLY A 509 -11.50 1.74 -11.35
CA GLY A 509 -10.14 1.37 -10.95
C GLY A 509 -10.06 0.85 -9.53
N THR A 510 -9.15 1.41 -8.76
CA THR A 510 -8.88 1.05 -7.37
C THR A 510 -9.93 1.54 -6.35
N ASN A 511 -11.02 2.20 -6.80
CA ASN A 511 -12.15 2.58 -5.94
C ASN A 511 -13.07 1.40 -5.60
N VAL A 512 -12.51 0.33 -5.12
CA VAL A 512 -13.17 -0.93 -4.73
C VAL A 512 -13.28 -1.06 -3.21
N GLU A 513 -13.78 -2.20 -2.71
CA GLU A 513 -13.76 -2.49 -1.27
C GLU A 513 -12.33 -2.46 -0.73
N TRP A 514 -12.18 -1.93 0.49
CA TRP A 514 -10.88 -1.79 1.17
C TRP A 514 -10.07 -3.10 1.23
N ASP A 515 -10.75 -4.20 1.49
CA ASP A 515 -10.17 -5.52 1.63
C ASP A 515 -10.07 -6.29 0.29
N PHE A 516 -10.36 -5.60 -0.84
CA PHE A 516 -10.15 -6.11 -2.19
C PHE A 516 -9.02 -5.39 -2.94
N VAL A 517 -8.76 -4.12 -2.62
CA VAL A 517 -7.87 -3.25 -3.39
C VAL A 517 -6.47 -3.84 -3.62
N GLU A 518 -5.95 -4.56 -2.62
CA GLU A 518 -4.64 -5.22 -2.70
C GLU A 518 -4.67 -6.57 -3.45
N THR A 519 -5.85 -7.11 -3.77
CA THR A 519 -5.92 -8.43 -4.42
C THR A 519 -5.27 -8.44 -5.81
N PRO A 520 -5.53 -7.49 -6.73
CA PRO A 520 -4.87 -7.46 -8.02
C PRO A 520 -3.37 -7.19 -7.95
N SER A 521 -2.92 -6.27 -7.10
CA SER A 521 -1.51 -5.92 -6.93
C SER A 521 -0.70 -7.06 -6.35
N GLN A 522 -1.19 -7.68 -5.27
CA GLN A 522 -0.58 -8.86 -4.65
C GLN A 522 -0.65 -10.11 -5.54
N THR A 523 -1.58 -10.17 -6.51
CA THR A 523 -1.56 -11.19 -7.54
C THR A 523 -0.37 -10.97 -8.46
N LEU A 524 -0.22 -9.76 -9.01
CA LEU A 524 0.74 -9.46 -10.06
C LEU A 524 2.20 -9.38 -9.57
N GLU A 525 2.45 -9.10 -8.29
CA GLU A 525 3.79 -9.19 -7.70
C GLU A 525 4.37 -10.62 -7.75
N GLU A 526 3.50 -11.65 -7.80
CA GLU A 526 3.93 -13.05 -7.83
C GLU A 526 4.66 -13.45 -9.13
N TRP A 527 4.46 -12.69 -10.21
CA TRP A 527 5.13 -12.93 -11.50
C TRP A 527 6.65 -12.83 -11.40
N VAL A 528 7.17 -11.94 -10.56
CA VAL A 528 8.63 -11.78 -10.37
C VAL A 528 9.30 -13.10 -9.99
N TYR A 529 8.61 -13.95 -9.25
CA TYR A 529 9.17 -15.23 -8.76
C TYR A 529 8.80 -16.44 -9.64
N ASP A 530 8.13 -16.22 -10.78
CA ASP A 530 8.03 -17.24 -11.81
C ASP A 530 9.38 -17.40 -12.53
N PRO A 531 9.91 -18.62 -12.70
CA PRO A 531 11.23 -18.83 -13.30
C PRO A 531 11.42 -18.21 -14.68
N GLN A 532 10.38 -18.19 -15.52
CA GLN A 532 10.45 -17.65 -16.88
C GLN A 532 10.39 -16.12 -16.86
N VAL A 533 9.53 -15.56 -16.00
CA VAL A 533 9.41 -14.11 -15.86
C VAL A 533 10.67 -13.54 -15.22
N LEU A 534 11.18 -14.15 -14.14
CA LEU A 534 12.42 -13.74 -13.47
C LEU A 534 13.61 -13.72 -14.43
N GLU A 535 13.72 -14.74 -15.30
CA GLU A 535 14.73 -14.76 -16.37
C GLU A 535 14.46 -13.64 -17.40
N SER A 536 13.20 -13.41 -17.81
CA SER A 536 12.86 -12.42 -18.83
C SER A 536 13.17 -10.99 -18.40
N ILE A 537 12.91 -10.64 -17.12
CA ILE A 537 13.18 -9.31 -16.53
C ILE A 537 14.65 -9.12 -16.14
N SER A 538 15.50 -10.14 -16.30
CA SER A 538 16.93 -10.09 -15.96
C SER A 538 17.80 -9.72 -17.16
N GLY A 539 19.01 -9.26 -16.87
CA GLY A 539 20.09 -9.03 -17.84
C GLY A 539 21.25 -8.37 -17.11
N HIS A 540 22.46 -8.96 -17.15
CA HIS A 540 23.60 -8.41 -16.42
C HIS A 540 23.89 -6.96 -16.85
N TYR A 541 24.15 -6.06 -15.92
CA TYR A 541 24.25 -4.61 -16.22
C TYR A 541 25.37 -4.26 -17.21
N THR A 542 26.40 -5.09 -17.33
CA THR A 542 27.48 -4.94 -18.33
C THR A 542 27.17 -5.61 -19.66
N ASN A 543 26.20 -6.55 -19.69
CA ASN A 543 25.82 -7.30 -20.87
C ASN A 543 24.37 -7.77 -20.77
N ALA A 544 23.43 -6.99 -21.28
CA ALA A 544 21.99 -7.25 -21.21
C ALA A 544 21.53 -8.61 -21.79
N SER A 545 22.37 -9.25 -22.65
CA SER A 545 22.08 -10.58 -23.19
C SER A 545 22.40 -11.70 -22.19
N GLU A 546 23.15 -11.41 -21.16
CA GLU A 546 23.51 -12.36 -20.10
C GLU A 546 22.42 -12.40 -19.05
N LYS A 547 21.55 -13.41 -19.16
CA LYS A 547 20.45 -13.62 -18.21
C LYS A 547 20.95 -14.15 -16.87
N ILE A 548 20.15 -14.00 -15.84
CA ILE A 548 20.46 -14.58 -14.52
C ILE A 548 20.71 -16.10 -14.68
N PRO A 549 21.84 -16.63 -14.16
CA PRO A 549 22.11 -18.07 -14.20
C PRO A 549 20.99 -18.87 -13.51
N ALA A 550 20.61 -20.01 -14.08
CA ALA A 550 19.54 -20.85 -13.51
C ALA A 550 19.79 -21.20 -12.03
N THR A 551 21.05 -21.47 -11.67
CA THR A 551 21.44 -21.76 -10.27
C THR A 551 21.21 -20.57 -9.33
N LEU A 552 21.42 -19.33 -9.79
CA LEU A 552 21.20 -18.12 -9.00
C LEU A 552 19.70 -17.79 -8.95
N ARG A 553 18.99 -17.92 -10.08
CA ARG A 553 17.52 -17.79 -10.16
C ARG A 553 16.82 -18.73 -9.16
N ASP A 554 17.21 -20.00 -9.15
CA ASP A 554 16.59 -21.00 -8.28
C ASP A 554 16.86 -20.70 -6.79
N LYS A 555 18.02 -20.10 -6.46
CA LYS A 555 18.31 -19.61 -5.11
C LYS A 555 17.41 -18.42 -4.72
N VAL A 556 17.19 -17.46 -5.62
CA VAL A 556 16.27 -16.33 -5.40
C VAL A 556 14.88 -16.85 -5.04
N ILE A 557 14.35 -17.77 -5.87
CA ILE A 557 13.00 -18.34 -5.66
C ILE A 557 12.94 -19.14 -4.35
N ALA A 558 13.96 -19.91 -4.03
CA ALA A 558 14.00 -20.70 -2.80
C ALA A 558 14.13 -19.82 -1.54
N ALA A 559 14.90 -18.74 -1.60
CA ALA A 559 15.11 -17.83 -0.49
C ALA A 559 13.86 -17.01 -0.13
N ARG A 560 12.95 -16.77 -1.10
CA ARG A 560 11.72 -16.02 -0.94
C ARG A 560 10.83 -16.52 0.20
N ASN A 561 10.70 -17.84 0.33
CA ASN A 561 9.77 -18.44 1.27
C ASN A 561 10.39 -18.75 2.65
N ALA A 562 11.65 -18.37 2.86
CA ALA A 562 12.33 -18.56 4.14
C ALA A 562 11.81 -17.58 5.18
N GLY A 563 11.22 -18.10 6.27
CA GLY A 563 10.69 -17.29 7.35
C GLY A 563 9.21 -16.95 7.26
N ASN A 564 8.51 -17.37 6.19
CA ASN A 564 7.09 -17.07 6.00
C ASN A 564 6.19 -17.54 7.16
N GLY A 565 6.53 -18.61 7.86
CA GLY A 565 5.79 -19.06 9.04
C GLY A 565 5.83 -18.03 10.17
N TYR A 566 6.99 -17.42 10.42
CA TYR A 566 7.11 -16.33 11.39
C TYR A 566 6.40 -15.06 10.92
N ASP A 567 6.59 -14.66 9.67
CA ASP A 567 6.04 -13.41 9.14
C ASP A 567 4.51 -13.45 9.11
N PHE A 568 3.89 -14.53 8.64
CA PHE A 568 2.44 -14.69 8.66
C PHE A 568 1.88 -14.86 10.09
N SER A 569 2.61 -15.51 11.02
CA SER A 569 2.22 -15.53 12.43
C SER A 569 2.23 -14.13 13.05
N ARG A 570 3.20 -13.31 12.69
CA ARG A 570 3.24 -11.90 13.13
C ARG A 570 2.05 -11.10 12.57
N GLN A 571 1.68 -11.32 11.31
CA GLN A 571 0.47 -10.71 10.74
C GLN A 571 -0.79 -11.13 11.49
N LEU A 572 -0.91 -12.40 11.89
CA LEU A 572 -2.04 -12.87 12.73
C LEU A 572 -2.11 -12.13 14.07
N VAL A 573 -0.95 -11.88 14.72
CA VAL A 573 -0.92 -11.11 15.97
C VAL A 573 -1.50 -9.71 15.75
N PHE A 574 -1.11 -9.04 14.68
CA PHE A 574 -1.59 -7.68 14.39
C PHE A 574 -3.08 -7.65 14.07
N ILE A 575 -3.57 -8.60 13.28
CA ILE A 575 -4.99 -8.71 12.93
C ILE A 575 -5.85 -8.99 14.18
N LEU A 576 -5.45 -9.98 14.98
CA LEU A 576 -6.18 -10.33 16.20
C LEU A 576 -6.14 -9.20 17.23
N PHE A 577 -5.01 -8.49 17.34
CA PHE A 577 -4.88 -7.33 18.21
C PHE A 577 -5.83 -6.20 17.79
N ASP A 578 -5.83 -5.85 16.50
CA ASP A 578 -6.72 -4.84 15.92
C ASP A 578 -8.20 -5.20 16.16
N LEU A 579 -8.60 -6.41 15.83
CA LEU A 579 -9.98 -6.87 16.02
C LEU A 579 -10.41 -6.86 17.49
N ARG A 580 -9.57 -7.34 18.41
CA ARG A 580 -9.86 -7.37 19.84
C ARG A 580 -10.03 -5.99 20.42
N LEU A 581 -9.25 -5.02 19.96
CA LEU A 581 -9.44 -3.62 20.34
C LEU A 581 -10.79 -3.09 19.88
N HIS A 582 -11.14 -3.32 18.63
CA HIS A 582 -12.25 -2.65 17.95
C HIS A 582 -13.59 -3.42 18.01
N THR A 583 -13.60 -4.64 18.57
CA THR A 583 -14.80 -5.38 18.96
C THR A 583 -15.10 -5.30 20.46
N SER A 584 -14.26 -4.61 21.23
CA SER A 584 -14.43 -4.46 22.68
C SER A 584 -15.66 -3.63 23.02
N ASP A 585 -16.42 -4.07 24.01
CA ASP A 585 -17.60 -3.39 24.58
C ASP A 585 -17.28 -2.48 25.78
N GLY A 586 -16.01 -2.48 26.25
CA GLY A 586 -15.55 -1.74 27.42
C GLY A 586 -14.20 -1.05 27.22
N PRO A 587 -13.67 -0.41 28.30
CA PRO A 587 -12.30 0.10 28.28
C PRO A 587 -11.29 -1.01 28.00
N VAL A 588 -10.26 -0.70 27.23
CA VAL A 588 -9.22 -1.67 26.84
C VAL A 588 -7.90 -1.38 27.53
N ASN A 589 -7.10 -2.41 27.75
CA ASN A 589 -5.67 -2.30 28.04
C ASN A 589 -4.91 -2.83 26.81
N ALA A 590 -4.47 -1.91 25.97
CA ALA A 590 -3.87 -2.25 24.68
C ALA A 590 -2.60 -3.12 24.85
N THR A 591 -1.76 -2.84 25.84
CA THR A 591 -0.55 -3.62 26.12
C THR A 591 -0.89 -5.04 26.54
N ALA A 592 -1.87 -5.24 27.41
CA ALA A 592 -2.30 -6.58 27.83
C ALA A 592 -2.88 -7.37 26.67
N ILE A 593 -3.80 -6.78 25.89
CA ILE A 593 -4.39 -7.43 24.70
C ILE A 593 -3.31 -7.85 23.71
N TYR A 594 -2.31 -6.99 23.44
CA TYR A 594 -1.22 -7.32 22.55
C TYR A 594 -0.36 -8.48 23.08
N THR A 595 0.02 -8.42 24.37
CA THR A 595 0.84 -9.44 25.01
C THR A 595 0.15 -10.81 25.03
N ASP A 596 -1.14 -10.84 25.37
CA ASP A 596 -1.94 -12.07 25.40
C ASP A 596 -2.10 -12.64 23.96
N THR A 597 -2.37 -11.76 22.99
CA THR A 597 -2.50 -12.15 21.58
C THR A 597 -1.19 -12.71 21.04
N PHE A 598 -0.07 -12.07 21.35
CA PHE A 598 1.24 -12.55 20.94
C PHE A 598 1.56 -13.93 21.54
N ALA A 599 1.28 -14.11 22.82
CA ALA A 599 1.48 -15.39 23.52
C ALA A 599 0.60 -16.50 22.96
N GLU A 600 -0.65 -16.18 22.63
CA GLU A 600 -1.59 -17.12 22.01
C GLU A 600 -1.11 -17.59 20.65
N VAL A 601 -0.69 -16.64 19.77
CA VAL A 601 -0.28 -16.97 18.40
C VAL A 601 1.09 -17.66 18.37
N ASN A 602 2.05 -17.22 19.18
CA ASN A 602 3.42 -17.73 19.10
C ASN A 602 3.74 -18.82 20.13
N GLY A 603 2.84 -19.13 21.08
CA GLY A 603 3.09 -20.09 22.14
C GLY A 603 4.18 -19.68 23.12
N LYS A 604 4.57 -18.39 23.13
CA LYS A 604 5.65 -17.83 23.94
C LYS A 604 5.29 -16.41 24.35
N SER A 605 5.43 -16.06 25.62
CA SER A 605 5.23 -14.71 26.11
C SER A 605 6.29 -13.74 25.58
N LEU A 606 5.90 -12.49 25.35
CA LEU A 606 6.83 -11.40 25.08
C LEU A 606 7.70 -11.11 26.32
N THR A 607 8.89 -10.57 26.06
CA THR A 607 9.73 -10.00 27.12
C THR A 607 9.02 -8.84 27.77
N ALA A 608 9.07 -8.77 29.10
CA ALA A 608 8.48 -7.64 29.85
C ALA A 608 9.10 -6.31 29.39
N GLY A 609 8.26 -5.29 29.23
CA GLY A 609 8.70 -3.95 28.81
C GLY A 609 8.52 -3.62 27.34
N THR A 610 7.97 -4.54 26.52
CA THR A 610 7.66 -4.26 25.13
C THR A 610 6.31 -3.54 25.02
N HIS A 611 6.26 -2.38 24.37
CA HIS A 611 5.07 -1.53 24.22
C HIS A 611 4.70 -1.28 22.76
N MET A 612 4.78 -2.31 21.92
CA MET A 612 4.49 -2.22 20.48
C MET A 612 3.18 -1.48 20.15
N PRO A 613 2.08 -1.58 20.93
CA PRO A 613 0.87 -0.80 20.66
C PRO A 613 1.10 0.72 20.57
N ALA A 614 2.08 1.26 21.30
CA ALA A 614 2.41 2.68 21.27
C ALA A 614 3.08 3.14 19.96
N THR A 615 3.55 2.21 19.15
CA THR A 615 4.24 2.47 17.88
C THR A 615 3.45 1.99 16.65
N PHE A 616 2.27 1.41 16.84
CA PHE A 616 1.47 0.83 15.76
C PHE A 616 0.63 1.89 15.05
N THR A 617 1.29 2.66 14.19
CA THR A 617 0.71 3.79 13.45
C THR A 617 -0.47 3.41 12.54
N HIS A 618 -0.54 2.16 12.06
CA HIS A 618 -1.65 1.67 11.25
C HIS A 618 -3.01 1.92 11.90
N LEU A 619 -3.13 1.68 13.20
CA LEU A 619 -4.39 1.90 13.91
C LEU A 619 -4.74 3.39 14.12
N MET A 620 -3.82 4.29 13.80
CA MET A 620 -3.99 5.74 13.88
C MET A 620 -3.84 6.42 12.51
N GLY A 621 -3.93 5.61 11.43
CA GLY A 621 -3.79 6.04 10.04
C GLY A 621 -4.84 5.40 9.10
N GLY A 622 -6.01 4.99 9.64
CA GLY A 622 -7.12 4.49 8.82
C GLY A 622 -7.17 2.97 8.62
N TYR A 623 -6.25 2.20 9.24
CA TYR A 623 -6.28 0.73 9.24
C TYR A 623 -6.94 0.12 10.49
N ASP A 624 -7.57 0.94 11.31
CA ASP A 624 -8.33 0.54 12.48
C ASP A 624 -9.53 -0.36 12.08
N ALA A 625 -9.61 -1.53 12.70
CA ALA A 625 -10.48 -2.64 12.28
C ALA A 625 -10.35 -2.97 10.78
N GLY A 626 -9.17 -2.75 10.21
CA GLY A 626 -8.89 -2.91 8.79
C GLY A 626 -7.56 -3.62 8.47
N TYR A 627 -6.74 -3.88 9.48
CA TYR A 627 -5.41 -4.47 9.27
C TYR A 627 -5.49 -5.88 8.63
N TYR A 628 -6.59 -6.59 8.82
CA TYR A 628 -6.82 -7.90 8.21
C TYR A 628 -6.77 -7.90 6.67
N GLY A 629 -7.04 -6.76 6.04
CA GLY A 629 -7.11 -6.62 4.58
C GLY A 629 -5.85 -7.10 3.86
N TYR A 630 -4.67 -6.93 4.45
CA TYR A 630 -3.41 -7.41 3.87
C TYR A 630 -3.38 -8.94 3.70
N MET A 631 -3.75 -9.68 4.74
CA MET A 631 -3.76 -11.15 4.67
C MET A 631 -4.97 -11.68 3.89
N TRP A 632 -6.10 -10.99 4.00
CA TRP A 632 -7.32 -11.29 3.25
C TRP A 632 -7.07 -11.23 1.75
N SER A 633 -6.54 -10.11 1.28
CA SER A 633 -6.19 -9.91 -0.13
C SER A 633 -5.10 -10.88 -0.59
N LYS A 634 -4.08 -11.17 0.24
CA LYS A 634 -3.01 -12.12 -0.12
C LYS A 634 -3.55 -13.54 -0.35
N VAL A 635 -4.46 -14.00 0.50
CA VAL A 635 -5.11 -15.30 0.28
C VAL A 635 -5.84 -15.32 -1.06
N TYR A 636 -6.57 -14.27 -1.39
CA TYR A 636 -7.33 -14.20 -2.65
C TYR A 636 -6.42 -14.06 -3.87
N ALA A 637 -5.39 -13.24 -3.76
CA ALA A 637 -4.34 -13.11 -4.77
C ALA A 637 -3.70 -14.48 -5.11
N LEU A 638 -3.36 -15.25 -4.10
CA LEU A 638 -2.78 -16.58 -4.31
C LEU A 638 -3.75 -17.59 -4.96
N ASN A 639 -5.05 -17.48 -4.70
CA ASN A 639 -6.04 -18.27 -5.44
C ASN A 639 -6.07 -17.89 -6.93
N ILE A 640 -5.97 -16.61 -7.26
CA ILE A 640 -5.87 -16.14 -8.66
C ILE A 640 -4.57 -16.66 -9.30
N VAL A 641 -3.44 -16.55 -8.59
CA VAL A 641 -2.13 -17.07 -9.05
C VAL A 641 -2.20 -18.57 -9.34
N ASP A 642 -2.91 -19.34 -8.51
CA ASP A 642 -3.05 -20.78 -8.74
C ASP A 642 -3.84 -21.10 -10.02
N GLU A 643 -4.80 -20.24 -10.45
CA GLU A 643 -5.44 -20.36 -11.77
C GLU A 643 -4.44 -20.13 -12.90
N PHE A 644 -3.60 -19.09 -12.79
CA PHE A 644 -2.55 -18.84 -13.79
C PHE A 644 -1.53 -19.97 -13.86
N LYS A 645 -1.13 -20.57 -12.74
CA LYS A 645 -0.19 -21.69 -12.73
C LYS A 645 -0.69 -22.92 -13.49
N LYS A 646 -1.99 -23.14 -13.58
CA LYS A 646 -2.59 -24.25 -14.35
C LYS A 646 -2.33 -24.13 -15.85
N ASP A 647 -2.40 -22.92 -16.37
CA ASP A 647 -2.31 -22.61 -17.80
C ASP A 647 -0.95 -22.04 -18.21
N GLY A 648 -0.12 -21.66 -17.24
CA GLY A 648 1.15 -20.93 -17.38
C GLY A 648 1.00 -19.46 -17.02
N MET A 649 1.99 -18.93 -16.26
CA MET A 649 1.96 -17.57 -15.71
C MET A 649 1.85 -16.45 -16.77
N THR A 650 2.21 -16.70 -18.01
CA THR A 650 2.10 -15.74 -19.12
C THR A 650 0.99 -16.10 -20.10
N ASN A 651 0.03 -16.93 -19.71
CA ASN A 651 -1.07 -17.33 -20.58
C ASN A 651 -2.01 -16.15 -20.86
N GLN A 652 -2.10 -15.75 -22.13
CA GLN A 652 -2.91 -14.62 -22.58
C GLN A 652 -4.41 -14.84 -22.37
N THR A 653 -4.90 -16.08 -22.49
CA THR A 653 -6.33 -16.37 -22.32
C THR A 653 -6.74 -16.11 -20.86
N THR A 654 -5.96 -16.62 -19.90
CA THR A 654 -6.20 -16.40 -18.47
C THR A 654 -5.99 -14.93 -18.10
N GLY A 655 -4.98 -14.26 -18.69
CA GLY A 655 -4.76 -12.83 -18.52
C GLY A 655 -5.91 -11.96 -19.04
N THR A 656 -6.45 -12.32 -20.23
CA THR A 656 -7.64 -11.65 -20.79
C THR A 656 -8.86 -11.85 -19.88
N LYS A 657 -9.07 -13.07 -19.36
CA LYS A 657 -10.13 -13.35 -18.40
C LYS A 657 -9.98 -12.53 -17.13
N PHE A 658 -8.77 -12.46 -16.56
CA PHE A 658 -8.48 -11.63 -15.39
C PHE A 658 -8.76 -10.13 -15.62
N ARG A 659 -8.36 -9.62 -16.80
CA ARG A 659 -8.69 -8.26 -17.24
C ARG A 659 -10.20 -8.05 -17.31
N GLN A 660 -10.98 -8.96 -17.91
CA GLN A 660 -12.41 -8.81 -18.15
C GLN A 660 -13.27 -9.03 -16.90
N ASP A 661 -12.94 -10.04 -16.10
CA ASP A 661 -13.79 -10.46 -14.97
C ASP A 661 -13.45 -9.68 -13.68
N ILE A 662 -12.23 -9.11 -13.57
CA ILE A 662 -11.77 -8.41 -12.38
C ILE A 662 -11.37 -6.97 -12.67
N LEU A 663 -10.27 -6.75 -13.43
CA LEU A 663 -9.68 -5.41 -13.56
C LEU A 663 -10.60 -4.39 -14.22
N SER A 664 -11.39 -4.81 -15.23
CA SER A 664 -12.29 -3.90 -15.92
C SER A 664 -13.54 -3.51 -15.14
N LYS A 665 -13.85 -4.25 -14.08
CA LYS A 665 -15.11 -4.12 -13.33
C LYS A 665 -15.08 -3.00 -12.28
N GLY A 666 -13.90 -2.62 -11.76
CA GLY A 666 -13.82 -1.70 -10.62
C GLY A 666 -14.79 -2.13 -9.53
N ASN A 667 -15.54 -1.19 -8.97
CA ASN A 667 -16.52 -1.43 -7.91
C ASN A 667 -17.97 -1.57 -8.42
N THR A 668 -18.17 -1.99 -9.67
CA THR A 668 -19.54 -2.20 -10.21
C THR A 668 -20.20 -3.48 -9.68
N GLU A 669 -19.40 -4.39 -9.16
CA GLU A 669 -19.82 -5.65 -8.54
C GLU A 669 -19.08 -5.83 -7.21
N ASP A 670 -19.56 -6.73 -6.38
CA ASP A 670 -18.92 -7.08 -5.10
C ASP A 670 -17.65 -7.92 -5.36
N GLY A 671 -16.56 -7.63 -4.65
CA GLY A 671 -15.28 -8.33 -4.83
C GLY A 671 -15.36 -9.85 -4.65
N ASN A 672 -16.22 -10.34 -3.73
CA ASN A 672 -16.46 -11.78 -3.59
C ASN A 672 -17.14 -12.37 -4.83
N ALA A 673 -18.06 -11.63 -5.47
CA ALA A 673 -18.73 -12.06 -6.71
C ALA A 673 -17.73 -12.13 -7.87
N LEU A 674 -16.89 -11.08 -8.04
CA LEU A 674 -15.83 -11.02 -9.06
C LEU A 674 -14.87 -12.22 -8.93
N LEU A 675 -14.41 -12.49 -7.71
CA LEU A 675 -13.52 -13.63 -7.45
C LEU A 675 -14.19 -14.97 -7.75
N GLN A 676 -15.44 -15.14 -7.35
CA GLN A 676 -16.17 -16.38 -7.61
C GLN A 676 -16.42 -16.60 -9.11
N GLU A 677 -16.69 -15.54 -9.87
CA GLU A 677 -16.83 -15.59 -11.33
C GLU A 677 -15.51 -15.97 -12.00
N PHE A 678 -14.41 -15.33 -11.62
CA PHE A 678 -13.09 -15.62 -12.17
C PHE A 678 -12.61 -17.03 -11.84
N LEU A 679 -12.71 -17.44 -10.56
CA LEU A 679 -12.21 -18.73 -10.07
C LEU A 679 -13.15 -19.92 -10.40
N GLY A 680 -14.45 -19.67 -10.59
CA GLY A 680 -15.47 -20.73 -10.68
C GLY A 680 -15.83 -21.39 -9.35
N HIS A 681 -15.21 -20.95 -8.25
CA HIS A 681 -15.44 -21.42 -6.88
C HIS A 681 -15.14 -20.32 -5.87
N LYS A 682 -15.53 -20.49 -4.61
CA LYS A 682 -15.13 -19.57 -3.54
C LYS A 682 -13.62 -19.70 -3.25
N PRO A 683 -12.89 -18.59 -3.12
CA PRO A 683 -11.48 -18.65 -2.72
C PRO A 683 -11.34 -19.23 -1.31
N GLY A 684 -10.19 -19.87 -1.05
CA GLY A 684 -9.91 -20.50 0.24
C GLY A 684 -8.45 -20.37 0.66
N VAL A 685 -8.18 -20.68 1.93
CA VAL A 685 -6.84 -20.54 2.53
C VAL A 685 -5.80 -21.54 2.02
N ASN A 686 -6.20 -22.56 1.28
CA ASN A 686 -5.30 -23.62 0.81
C ASN A 686 -4.20 -23.09 -0.12
N ALA A 687 -4.48 -22.05 -0.91
CA ALA A 687 -3.47 -21.40 -1.75
C ALA A 687 -2.35 -20.79 -0.89
N LEU A 688 -2.69 -20.14 0.22
CA LEU A 688 -1.73 -19.62 1.18
C LEU A 688 -0.90 -20.77 1.80
N TYR A 689 -1.53 -21.87 2.20
CA TYR A 689 -0.81 -23.00 2.78
C TYR A 689 0.22 -23.58 1.81
N THR A 690 -0.16 -23.75 0.55
CA THR A 690 0.76 -24.19 -0.51
C THR A 690 1.92 -23.20 -0.66
N PHE A 691 1.63 -21.92 -0.70
CA PHE A 691 2.61 -20.85 -0.82
C PHE A 691 3.66 -20.86 0.29
N ILE A 692 3.23 -21.01 1.54
CA ILE A 692 4.14 -21.05 2.70
C ILE A 692 4.71 -22.44 3.00
N GLY A 693 4.43 -23.45 2.16
CA GLY A 693 4.94 -24.81 2.29
C GLY A 693 4.30 -25.62 3.41
N ILE A 694 3.03 -25.36 3.72
CA ILE A 694 2.19 -26.22 4.59
C ILE A 694 1.46 -27.24 3.70
N ASN A 695 1.55 -28.54 4.05
CA ASN A 695 0.80 -29.56 3.34
C ASN A 695 -0.69 -29.41 3.61
N ALA A 696 -1.47 -29.14 2.57
CA ALA A 696 -2.94 -28.97 2.66
C ALA A 696 -3.67 -30.19 3.28
N SER A 697 -3.07 -31.39 3.24
CA SER A 697 -3.60 -32.59 3.89
C SER A 697 -3.50 -32.57 5.43
N GLN A 698 -2.74 -31.63 5.99
CA GLN A 698 -2.56 -31.45 7.44
C GLN A 698 -3.41 -30.30 7.98
N ALA A 699 -4.08 -29.54 7.09
CA ALA A 699 -4.91 -28.41 7.50
C ALA A 699 -6.27 -28.89 8.08
N PRO A 700 -6.72 -28.35 9.21
CA PRO A 700 -8.04 -28.65 9.75
C PRO A 700 -9.13 -28.21 8.75
N GLY A 701 -9.88 -29.16 8.22
CA GLY A 701 -10.99 -28.87 7.30
C GLY A 701 -10.83 -29.31 5.85
N ALA A 702 -9.75 -30.00 5.47
CA ALA A 702 -9.52 -30.51 4.10
C ALA A 702 -10.48 -31.66 3.68
N GLY A 703 -11.57 -31.83 4.38
CA GLY A 703 -12.53 -32.90 4.13
C GLY A 703 -13.96 -32.48 4.46
N ARG A 704 -14.51 -31.49 3.77
CA ARG A 704 -15.98 -31.37 3.65
C ARG A 704 -16.35 -30.47 2.48
#